data_b67b5f06e1b238ad33ab4d31d60dfac4
#
_entry.id   b67b5f06e1b238ad33ab4d31d60dfac4
#
_cell.length_a   1.000
_cell.length_b   1.000
_cell.length_c   1.000
_cell.angle_alpha   90.00
_cell.angle_beta   90.00
_cell.angle_gamma   90.00
#
_symmetry.space_group_name_H-M   'P 1'
#
loop_
_entity.id
_entity.type
_entity.pdbx_description
1 polymer ?
#
loop_
_entity_poly.entity_id
_entity_poly.type
_entity_poly.pdbx_seq_one_letter_code
_entity_poly.pdbx_strand_id
1 'polypeptide(L)'
;MSTIWVMVDDLDNNKKLDIYNKLKEIKNIYTISYDNESDTYNKDNHTLYVLNSKYNSNSDEIRNIKKELDNLKEEYKLVYELDSDITNVPISIIIFAFSILLIILLIMCSSWIEPILFIITIGIAIIINLGTNYLLDEVSYTTYSIAAILQLVLTMDYSIMLLNRYREEKENNKNNLTSMKEAIKKSFPSIMGSSFTTIVGLLALLFMSFKIGTDLGIVLSKGVLISLICIFTVLPSLILIFDKLIYKTHKKYPHINMEKIAIFSQKYKYIISLTFIILFAILYFIRGTNIVTFDTPKDNTISKFFKKDNNIVLLYENKNEDNIDEIINYLTTDDKVKTINTYKTTVGKKYNTDELDYFLKMQNIDINKEIIVSIYKTIYQDKYNNDSKLTIEELINFIIQNQNNFKNMINDDMLLEINSANNMIKEAKKMFVGETYSIINISTSYKEESKDTFTFIDKLDKECKNKLNGKYYFIGNSIMNYEMSNNFNYEMNKLTIITIVLIFLVVLFTFKSLIIPFILVLLIQCAVYILMGVINILDMKVYYLSLLIVQSILMGATIDYAILFTNYYRELRKENSIRISLKETYNKSIHTIFTSSLIMIIITGVLGFVFKDPAIGEICHIIAIGVTIAVLLILFVLPSIIVLFDKKIVKNKFKS
;
A
#
# COMPACT_ATOMS: atom_id res chain seq x y z
N MET A 1 11.69 4.26 16.68
CA MET A 1 12.87 3.37 16.71
C MET A 1 12.87 2.54 15.45
N SER A 2 14.03 2.31 14.85
CA SER A 2 14.17 1.48 13.65
C SER A 2 15.09 0.29 13.96
N THR A 3 14.70 -0.90 13.51
CA THR A 3 15.50 -2.11 13.59
C THR A 3 16.05 -2.45 12.22
N ILE A 4 17.34 -2.71 12.13
CA ILE A 4 18.04 -3.09 10.91
C ILE A 4 18.61 -4.49 11.12
N TRP A 5 18.25 -5.41 10.26
CA TRP A 5 18.76 -6.76 10.25
C TRP A 5 19.90 -6.83 9.24
N VAL A 6 21.07 -7.29 9.67
CA VAL A 6 22.26 -7.44 8.84
C VAL A 6 22.66 -8.90 8.85
N MET A 7 22.65 -9.54 7.69
CA MET A 7 23.05 -10.93 7.51
C MET A 7 24.34 -10.99 6.69
N VAL A 8 25.23 -11.85 7.10
CA VAL A 8 26.50 -12.09 6.41
C VAL A 8 26.71 -13.59 6.26
N ASP A 9 27.28 -13.98 5.12
CA ASP A 9 27.47 -15.36 4.76
C ASP A 9 28.88 -15.85 5.11
N ASP A 10 29.00 -17.11 5.54
CA ASP A 10 30.21 -17.93 5.60
C ASP A 10 31.40 -17.27 6.30
N LEU A 11 31.21 -16.84 7.57
CA LEU A 11 32.25 -16.20 8.37
C LEU A 11 32.88 -17.14 9.39
N ASP A 12 34.20 -17.08 9.50
CA ASP A 12 34.90 -17.59 10.68
C ASP A 12 34.68 -16.69 11.91
N ASN A 13 34.91 -17.22 13.11
CA ASN A 13 34.67 -16.50 14.37
C ASN A 13 35.43 -15.16 14.47
N ASN A 14 36.63 -15.06 13.87
CA ASN A 14 37.42 -13.83 13.90
C ASN A 14 36.76 -12.73 13.03
N LYS A 15 36.26 -13.10 11.86
CA LYS A 15 35.54 -12.18 10.97
C LYS A 15 34.19 -11.77 11.53
N LYS A 16 33.49 -12.68 12.23
CA LYS A 16 32.23 -12.33 12.94
C LYS A 16 32.46 -11.23 13.97
N LEU A 17 33.55 -11.32 14.73
CA LEU A 17 33.88 -10.31 15.72
C LEU A 17 34.34 -8.99 15.06
N ASP A 18 35.09 -9.07 13.97
CA ASP A 18 35.54 -7.89 13.21
C ASP A 18 34.34 -7.09 12.67
N ILE A 19 33.39 -7.78 12.05
CA ILE A 19 32.13 -7.13 11.58
C ILE A 19 31.35 -6.54 12.75
N TYR A 20 31.18 -7.26 13.85
CA TYR A 20 30.51 -6.75 15.05
C TYR A 20 31.14 -5.43 15.52
N ASN A 21 32.48 -5.35 15.57
CA ASN A 21 33.16 -4.14 15.96
C ASN A 21 32.96 -2.99 14.96
N LYS A 22 33.05 -3.27 13.65
CA LYS A 22 32.77 -2.26 12.61
C LYS A 22 31.33 -1.76 12.65
N LEU A 23 30.37 -2.65 12.87
CA LEU A 23 28.96 -2.25 13.03
C LEU A 23 28.74 -1.38 14.27
N LYS A 24 29.51 -1.63 15.36
CA LYS A 24 29.46 -0.84 16.59
C LYS A 24 30.02 0.58 16.42
N GLU A 25 30.94 0.78 15.49
CA GLU A 25 31.51 2.09 15.18
C GLU A 25 30.55 3.00 14.36
N ILE A 26 29.52 2.42 13.74
CA ILE A 26 28.56 3.19 12.97
C ILE A 26 27.76 4.13 13.91
N LYS A 27 27.82 5.42 13.63
CA LYS A 27 27.09 6.43 14.42
C LYS A 27 25.57 6.19 14.36
N ASN A 28 24.90 6.52 15.48
CA ASN A 28 23.44 6.44 15.62
C ASN A 28 22.86 5.03 15.76
N ILE A 29 23.69 3.99 15.86
CA ILE A 29 23.29 2.67 16.34
C ILE A 29 23.29 2.72 17.86
N TYR A 30 22.17 2.33 18.46
CA TYR A 30 22.00 2.35 19.92
C TYR A 30 22.38 1.02 20.56
N THR A 31 21.92 -0.10 19.99
CA THR A 31 22.28 -1.44 20.45
C THR A 31 22.48 -2.37 19.26
N ILE A 32 23.37 -3.36 19.45
CA ILE A 32 23.57 -4.47 18.53
C ILE A 32 23.30 -5.74 19.32
N SER A 33 22.29 -6.51 18.87
CA SER A 33 22.01 -7.83 19.41
C SER A 33 22.69 -8.87 18.52
N TYR A 34 23.61 -9.61 19.11
CA TYR A 34 24.37 -10.70 18.49
C TYR A 34 24.91 -11.60 19.58
N ASP A 35 24.87 -12.90 19.36
CA ASP A 35 25.49 -13.90 20.21
C ASP A 35 26.13 -14.98 19.33
N ASN A 36 27.45 -15.19 19.51
CA ASN A 36 28.21 -16.10 18.67
C ASN A 36 27.84 -17.58 18.87
N GLU A 37 27.31 -17.93 20.02
CA GLU A 37 27.01 -19.33 20.40
C GLU A 37 25.51 -19.66 20.17
N SER A 38 24.69 -18.66 19.91
CA SER A 38 23.22 -18.85 19.77
C SER A 38 22.81 -19.17 18.34
N ASP A 39 22.03 -20.25 18.16
CA ASP A 39 21.39 -20.62 16.90
C ASP A 39 20.38 -19.57 16.41
N THR A 40 20.01 -18.62 17.27
CA THR A 40 19.15 -17.50 16.90
C THR A 40 19.86 -16.54 15.96
N TYR A 41 21.17 -16.37 16.11
CA TYR A 41 22.01 -15.47 15.33
C TYR A 41 22.92 -16.18 14.34
N ASN A 42 23.05 -17.50 14.43
CA ASN A 42 23.93 -18.31 13.56
C ASN A 42 23.14 -19.51 13.04
N LYS A 43 22.93 -19.58 11.72
CA LYS A 43 22.17 -20.65 11.10
C LYS A 43 22.60 -20.88 9.65
N ASP A 44 22.77 -22.14 9.25
CA ASP A 44 23.04 -22.54 7.86
C ASP A 44 24.14 -21.73 7.18
N ASN A 45 25.28 -21.52 7.84
CA ASN A 45 26.41 -20.69 7.40
C ASN A 45 26.09 -19.19 7.29
N HIS A 46 24.99 -18.71 7.85
CA HIS A 46 24.63 -17.30 7.91
C HIS A 46 24.74 -16.77 9.35
N THR A 47 25.21 -15.55 9.50
CA THR A 47 25.29 -14.86 10.79
C THR A 47 24.42 -13.60 10.74
N LEU A 48 23.57 -13.40 11.75
CA LEU A 48 22.65 -12.28 11.88
C LEU A 48 23.11 -11.30 12.97
N TYR A 49 23.16 -10.03 12.63
CA TYR A 49 23.30 -8.92 13.58
C TYR A 49 22.03 -8.08 13.53
N VAL A 50 21.45 -7.78 14.70
CA VAL A 50 20.26 -6.95 14.81
C VAL A 50 20.63 -5.61 15.40
N LEU A 51 20.59 -4.56 14.58
CA LEU A 51 20.95 -3.20 14.94
C LEU A 51 19.68 -2.41 15.30
N ASN A 52 19.68 -1.73 16.44
CA ASN A 52 18.58 -0.87 16.84
C ASN A 52 19.04 0.59 16.85
N SER A 53 18.23 1.48 16.28
CA SER A 53 18.42 2.92 16.29
C SER A 53 17.22 3.62 16.92
N LYS A 54 17.48 4.73 17.63
CA LYS A 54 16.42 5.58 18.22
C LYS A 54 15.69 6.44 17.18
N TYR A 55 16.27 6.53 15.99
CA TYR A 55 15.76 7.37 14.91
C TYR A 55 14.68 6.67 14.08
N ASN A 56 13.84 7.46 13.43
CA ASN A 56 12.82 6.93 12.53
C ASN A 56 13.46 6.52 11.19
N SER A 57 12.91 5.49 10.53
CA SER A 57 13.44 4.93 9.26
C SER A 57 13.62 5.94 8.13
N ASN A 58 12.91 7.07 8.17
CA ASN A 58 13.01 8.14 7.17
C ASN A 58 14.00 9.24 7.51
N SER A 59 14.64 9.19 8.67
CA SER A 59 15.57 10.23 9.13
C SER A 59 16.89 10.21 8.36
N ASP A 60 17.59 11.35 8.37
CA ASP A 60 18.90 11.46 7.75
C ASP A 60 19.95 10.58 8.45
N GLU A 61 19.75 10.33 9.75
CA GLU A 61 20.60 9.43 10.54
C GLU A 61 20.52 7.99 10.02
N ILE A 62 19.33 7.48 9.74
CA ILE A 62 19.16 6.14 9.15
C ILE A 62 19.71 6.09 7.72
N ARG A 63 19.58 7.17 6.94
CA ARG A 63 20.23 7.24 5.61
C ARG A 63 21.75 7.17 5.70
N ASN A 64 22.35 7.76 6.74
CA ASN A 64 23.78 7.67 6.97
C ASN A 64 24.20 6.26 7.39
N ILE A 65 23.43 5.60 8.27
CA ILE A 65 23.66 4.18 8.63
C ILE A 65 23.61 3.31 7.35
N LYS A 66 22.63 3.50 6.47
CA LYS A 66 22.55 2.76 5.20
C LYS A 66 23.79 2.96 4.33
N LYS A 67 24.30 4.19 4.20
CA LYS A 67 25.54 4.47 3.43
C LYS A 67 26.74 3.73 4.00
N GLU A 68 26.89 3.70 5.33
CA GLU A 68 27.96 2.95 5.97
C GLU A 68 27.81 1.44 5.77
N LEU A 69 26.57 0.91 5.84
CA LEU A 69 26.29 -0.49 5.54
C LEU A 69 26.55 -0.82 4.05
N ASP A 70 26.24 0.09 3.12
CA ASP A 70 26.55 -0.08 1.70
C ASP A 70 28.07 -0.12 1.43
N ASN A 71 28.86 0.66 2.17
CA ASN A 71 30.33 0.59 2.10
C ASN A 71 30.85 -0.78 2.59
N LEU A 72 30.28 -1.31 3.68
CA LEU A 72 30.63 -2.63 4.20
C LEU A 72 30.14 -3.78 3.32
N LYS A 73 29.09 -3.58 2.52
CA LYS A 73 28.50 -4.58 1.63
C LYS A 73 29.50 -5.10 0.59
N GLU A 74 30.36 -4.25 0.06
CA GLU A 74 31.39 -4.64 -0.91
C GLU A 74 32.48 -5.51 -0.27
N GLU A 75 32.83 -5.22 0.99
CA GLU A 75 33.90 -5.90 1.72
C GLU A 75 33.47 -7.27 2.28
N TYR A 76 32.22 -7.35 2.83
CA TYR A 76 31.77 -8.54 3.57
C TYR A 76 30.62 -9.29 2.88
N LYS A 77 30.18 -8.88 1.70
CA LYS A 77 29.00 -9.45 1.00
C LYS A 77 27.76 -9.50 1.88
N LEU A 78 27.59 -8.48 2.73
CA LEU A 78 26.46 -8.42 3.65
C LEU A 78 25.14 -8.06 2.93
N VAL A 79 24.05 -8.58 3.47
CA VAL A 79 22.68 -8.21 3.11
C VAL A 79 22.04 -7.56 4.32
N TYR A 80 21.37 -6.43 4.15
CA TYR A 80 20.64 -5.80 5.25
C TYR A 80 19.20 -5.46 4.86
N GLU A 81 18.33 -5.50 5.85
CA GLU A 81 16.89 -5.19 5.73
C GLU A 81 16.48 -4.27 6.88
N LEU A 82 15.67 -3.26 6.58
CA LEU A 82 14.99 -2.46 7.58
C LEU A 82 13.57 -2.96 7.76
N ASP A 83 13.04 -2.89 8.97
CA ASP A 83 11.65 -3.24 9.25
C ASP A 83 10.64 -2.38 8.45
N SER A 84 11.01 -1.14 8.14
CA SER A 84 10.25 -0.21 7.31
C SER A 84 11.18 0.45 6.29
N ASP A 85 11.56 -0.29 5.25
CA ASP A 85 12.39 0.28 4.19
C ASP A 85 11.53 1.03 3.17
N ILE A 86 11.59 2.35 3.21
CA ILE A 86 10.97 3.21 2.22
C ILE A 86 12.02 3.47 1.14
N THR A 87 11.98 2.66 0.09
CA THR A 87 12.85 2.85 -1.07
C THR A 87 12.28 3.96 -1.95
N ASN A 88 12.95 5.10 -2.02
CA ASN A 88 12.59 6.15 -2.97
C ASN A 88 12.54 5.57 -4.39
N VAL A 89 11.47 5.87 -5.14
CA VAL A 89 11.40 5.49 -6.56
C VAL A 89 12.55 6.17 -7.29
N PRO A 90 13.50 5.42 -7.85
CA PRO A 90 14.60 6.00 -8.58
C PRO A 90 14.06 6.82 -9.76
N ILE A 91 14.62 8.01 -9.98
CA ILE A 91 14.28 8.87 -11.14
C ILE A 91 14.39 8.09 -12.45
N SER A 92 15.28 7.10 -12.51
CA SER A 92 15.44 6.19 -13.65
C SER A 92 14.14 5.45 -14.02
N ILE A 93 13.31 5.03 -13.06
CA ILE A 93 12.01 4.37 -13.31
C ILE A 93 11.03 5.37 -13.96
N ILE A 94 11.00 6.59 -13.49
CA ILE A 94 10.15 7.64 -14.08
C ILE A 94 10.59 7.93 -15.52
N ILE A 95 11.89 8.10 -15.77
CA ILE A 95 12.44 8.32 -17.11
C ILE A 95 12.13 7.11 -18.00
N PHE A 96 12.23 5.89 -17.48
CA PHE A 96 11.93 4.66 -18.21
C PHE A 96 10.44 4.60 -18.60
N ALA A 97 9.52 4.94 -17.68
CA ALA A 97 8.09 5.02 -17.98
C ALA A 97 7.78 6.04 -19.08
N PHE A 98 8.39 7.23 -19.01
CA PHE A 98 8.26 8.25 -20.06
C PHE A 98 8.84 7.80 -21.40
N SER A 99 9.93 7.01 -21.39
CA SER A 99 10.53 6.46 -22.62
C SER A 99 9.62 5.45 -23.30
N ILE A 100 9.02 4.55 -22.52
CA ILE A 100 8.03 3.61 -23.04
C ILE A 100 6.82 4.33 -23.62
N LEU A 101 6.28 5.30 -22.86
CA LEU A 101 5.19 6.16 -23.34
C LEU A 101 5.54 6.80 -24.68
N LEU A 102 6.72 7.40 -24.77
CA LEU A 102 7.17 8.07 -26.01
C LEU A 102 7.20 7.08 -27.18
N ILE A 103 7.73 5.87 -26.98
CA ILE A 103 7.77 4.81 -28.01
C ILE A 103 6.36 4.43 -28.49
N ILE A 104 5.43 4.19 -27.55
CA ILE A 104 4.05 3.82 -27.89
C ILE A 104 3.38 4.95 -28.68
N LEU A 105 3.52 6.20 -28.20
CA LEU A 105 2.97 7.36 -28.89
C LEU A 105 3.59 7.59 -30.25
N LEU A 106 4.91 7.40 -30.39
CA LEU A 106 5.59 7.47 -31.68
C LEU A 106 5.05 6.44 -32.67
N ILE A 107 4.60 5.28 -32.24
CA ILE A 107 3.98 4.28 -33.11
C ILE A 107 2.52 4.66 -33.44
N MET A 108 1.75 5.09 -32.43
CA MET A 108 0.30 5.26 -32.54
C MET A 108 -0.13 6.63 -33.06
N CYS A 109 0.66 7.70 -32.85
CA CYS A 109 0.33 9.04 -33.32
C CYS A 109 0.60 9.21 -34.81
N SER A 110 -0.13 10.11 -35.43
CA SER A 110 -0.04 10.39 -36.87
C SER A 110 1.02 11.42 -37.24
N SER A 111 1.72 12.00 -36.26
CA SER A 111 2.84 12.92 -36.46
C SER A 111 3.93 12.69 -35.42
N TRP A 112 5.17 12.92 -35.79
CA TRP A 112 6.33 12.77 -34.88
C TRP A 112 6.37 13.80 -33.76
N ILE A 113 5.72 14.94 -33.93
CA ILE A 113 5.74 16.04 -32.95
C ILE A 113 4.65 15.89 -31.87
N GLU A 114 3.54 15.21 -32.17
CA GLU A 114 2.40 15.07 -31.24
C GLU A 114 2.77 14.44 -29.89
N PRO A 115 3.54 13.34 -29.84
CA PRO A 115 3.99 12.76 -28.58
C PRO A 115 4.71 13.75 -27.69
N ILE A 116 5.53 14.62 -28.28
CA ILE A 116 6.29 15.65 -27.56
C ILE A 116 5.35 16.66 -26.93
N LEU A 117 4.33 17.15 -27.68
CA LEU A 117 3.34 18.10 -27.17
C LEU A 117 2.55 17.51 -26.00
N PHE A 118 2.17 16.25 -26.09
CA PHE A 118 1.47 15.55 -25.03
C PHE A 118 2.33 15.41 -23.78
N ILE A 119 3.58 14.95 -23.92
CA ILE A 119 4.52 14.77 -22.80
C ILE A 119 4.81 16.12 -22.11
N ILE A 120 4.99 17.20 -22.87
CA ILE A 120 5.20 18.55 -22.29
C ILE A 120 3.96 18.96 -21.49
N THR A 121 2.75 18.80 -22.05
CA THR A 121 1.51 19.22 -21.38
C THR A 121 1.29 18.45 -20.07
N ILE A 122 1.44 17.13 -20.10
CA ILE A 122 1.23 16.29 -18.93
C ILE A 122 2.39 16.43 -17.94
N GLY A 123 3.63 16.60 -18.42
CA GLY A 123 4.79 16.87 -17.59
C GLY A 123 4.61 18.13 -16.73
N ILE A 124 4.11 19.22 -17.34
CA ILE A 124 3.74 20.45 -16.60
C ILE A 124 2.68 20.15 -15.54
N ALA A 125 1.64 19.38 -15.90
CA ALA A 125 0.57 19.03 -14.97
C ALA A 125 1.09 18.18 -13.78
N ILE A 126 1.99 17.23 -14.03
CA ILE A 126 2.62 16.40 -12.98
C ILE A 126 3.47 17.26 -12.04
N ILE A 127 4.29 18.17 -12.58
CA ILE A 127 5.12 19.07 -11.76
C ILE A 127 4.24 19.92 -10.85
N ILE A 128 3.15 20.49 -11.37
CA ILE A 128 2.20 21.28 -10.58
C ILE A 128 1.52 20.39 -9.51
N ASN A 129 1.11 19.17 -9.86
CA ASN A 129 0.48 18.25 -8.92
C ASN A 129 1.42 17.88 -7.76
N LEU A 130 2.65 17.47 -8.08
CA LEU A 130 3.64 17.11 -7.07
C LEU A 130 4.05 18.33 -6.22
N GLY A 131 4.23 19.51 -6.85
CA GLY A 131 4.54 20.74 -6.13
C GLY A 131 3.43 21.17 -5.17
N THR A 132 2.16 21.00 -5.55
CA THR A 132 1.02 21.32 -4.69
C THR A 132 0.77 20.28 -3.58
N ASN A 133 1.48 19.17 -3.54
CA ASN A 133 1.46 18.25 -2.40
C ASN A 133 2.02 18.90 -1.13
N TYR A 134 2.83 19.95 -1.26
CA TYR A 134 3.28 20.76 -0.11
C TYR A 134 2.12 21.34 0.71
N LEU A 135 0.93 21.48 0.14
CA LEU A 135 -0.28 21.95 0.84
C LEU A 135 -0.97 20.84 1.66
N LEU A 136 -0.49 19.60 1.54
CA LEU A 136 -0.98 18.45 2.30
C LEU A 136 0.02 18.19 3.42
N ASP A 137 -0.47 17.98 4.64
CA ASP A 137 0.39 17.80 5.83
C ASP A 137 1.34 16.61 5.68
N GLU A 138 0.81 15.47 5.23
CA GLU A 138 1.57 14.24 5.00
C GLU A 138 1.01 13.52 3.77
N VAL A 139 1.88 12.98 2.94
CA VAL A 139 1.52 12.12 1.81
C VAL A 139 2.29 10.81 1.94
N SER A 140 1.59 9.68 1.87
CA SER A 140 2.24 8.38 1.98
C SER A 140 3.25 8.19 0.84
N TYR A 141 4.33 7.48 1.15
CA TYR A 141 5.36 7.14 0.17
C TYR A 141 4.79 6.42 -1.06
N THR A 142 3.90 5.46 -0.83
CA THR A 142 3.23 4.72 -1.92
C THR A 142 2.46 5.66 -2.84
N THR A 143 1.71 6.62 -2.28
CA THR A 143 0.99 7.63 -3.06
C THR A 143 1.94 8.48 -3.89
N TYR A 144 3.02 9.00 -3.27
CA TYR A 144 4.01 9.82 -3.96
C TYR A 144 4.66 9.07 -5.13
N SER A 145 4.97 7.79 -4.92
CA SER A 145 5.66 6.94 -5.88
C SER A 145 4.84 6.65 -7.14
N ILE A 146 3.54 6.39 -6.97
CA ILE A 146 2.67 6.00 -8.09
C ILE A 146 1.89 7.17 -8.69
N ALA A 147 1.76 8.30 -7.97
CA ALA A 147 0.91 9.41 -8.39
C ALA A 147 1.29 9.99 -9.75
N ALA A 148 2.57 10.24 -9.99
CA ALA A 148 3.05 10.80 -11.26
C ALA A 148 2.76 9.86 -12.44
N ILE A 149 2.95 8.56 -12.23
CA ILE A 149 2.77 7.52 -13.26
C ILE A 149 1.28 7.32 -13.55
N LEU A 150 0.47 7.18 -12.50
CA LEU A 150 -0.98 7.03 -12.68
C LEU A 150 -1.60 8.29 -13.29
N GLN A 151 -1.18 9.49 -12.90
CA GLN A 151 -1.63 10.72 -13.51
C GLN A 151 -1.30 10.75 -15.01
N LEU A 152 -0.06 10.39 -15.39
CA LEU A 152 0.36 10.29 -16.78
C LEU A 152 -0.56 9.37 -17.58
N VAL A 153 -0.80 8.15 -17.05
CA VAL A 153 -1.56 7.11 -17.73
C VAL A 153 -3.05 7.43 -17.80
N LEU A 154 -3.63 8.01 -16.73
CA LEU A 154 -5.05 8.33 -16.62
C LEU A 154 -5.49 9.57 -17.42
N THR A 155 -4.55 10.45 -17.82
CA THR A 155 -4.93 11.74 -18.41
C THR A 155 -4.47 11.92 -19.86
N MET A 156 -3.71 10.94 -20.37
CA MET A 156 -3.15 11.02 -21.73
C MET A 156 -4.22 11.01 -22.82
N ASP A 157 -5.27 10.25 -22.63
CA ASP A 157 -6.37 10.08 -23.57
C ASP A 157 -7.13 11.39 -23.84
N TYR A 158 -7.26 12.26 -22.85
CA TYR A 158 -7.90 13.57 -23.04
C TYR A 158 -7.13 14.45 -24.04
N SER A 159 -5.79 14.37 -24.02
CA SER A 159 -4.93 15.06 -24.98
C SER A 159 -5.11 14.54 -26.40
N ILE A 160 -5.18 13.21 -26.54
CA ILE A 160 -5.43 12.53 -27.84
C ILE A 160 -6.81 12.89 -28.37
N MET A 161 -7.85 12.90 -27.51
CA MET A 161 -9.21 13.27 -27.88
C MET A 161 -9.29 14.70 -28.41
N LEU A 162 -8.67 15.68 -27.73
CA LEU A 162 -8.68 17.07 -28.15
C LEU A 162 -7.98 17.27 -29.49
N LEU A 163 -6.82 16.64 -29.70
CA LEU A 163 -6.07 16.74 -30.96
C LEU A 163 -6.81 16.10 -32.12
N ASN A 164 -7.42 14.91 -31.91
CA ASN A 164 -8.22 14.24 -32.96
C ASN A 164 -9.40 15.14 -33.36
N ARG A 165 -10.08 15.78 -32.38
CA ARG A 165 -11.17 16.70 -32.68
C ARG A 165 -10.68 17.94 -33.42
N TYR A 166 -9.50 18.47 -33.07
CA TYR A 166 -8.90 19.59 -33.79
C TYR A 166 -8.66 19.26 -35.28
N ARG A 167 -8.19 18.05 -35.60
CA ARG A 167 -8.01 17.59 -36.97
C ARG A 167 -9.32 17.51 -37.74
N GLU A 168 -10.34 16.91 -37.14
CA GLU A 168 -11.68 16.83 -37.75
C GLU A 168 -12.22 18.24 -38.07
N GLU A 169 -12.10 19.20 -37.16
CA GLU A 169 -12.57 20.57 -37.38
C GLU A 169 -11.71 21.35 -38.38
N LYS A 170 -10.42 21.01 -38.50
CA LYS A 170 -9.52 21.65 -39.46
C LYS A 170 -9.76 21.19 -40.87
N GLU A 171 -10.23 19.96 -41.13
CA GLU A 171 -10.67 19.52 -42.44
C GLU A 171 -11.87 20.38 -42.97
N ASN A 172 -12.71 20.84 -42.04
CA ASN A 172 -13.87 21.65 -42.35
C ASN A 172 -13.62 23.14 -42.38
N ASN A 173 -12.55 23.66 -41.73
CA ASN A 173 -12.26 25.06 -41.56
C ASN A 173 -10.82 25.38 -42.01
N LYS A 174 -10.64 26.46 -42.77
CA LYS A 174 -9.29 26.90 -43.21
C LYS A 174 -8.47 27.64 -42.15
N ASN A 175 -9.11 28.15 -41.09
CA ASN A 175 -8.42 28.93 -40.06
C ASN A 175 -8.16 28.06 -38.81
N ASN A 176 -6.88 27.99 -38.40
CA ASN A 176 -6.44 27.16 -37.26
C ASN A 176 -7.10 27.59 -35.96
N LEU A 177 -7.26 28.90 -35.70
CA LEU A 177 -7.85 29.40 -34.46
C LEU A 177 -9.34 29.05 -34.35
N THR A 178 -10.09 29.18 -35.44
CA THR A 178 -11.51 28.79 -35.48
C THR A 178 -11.67 27.29 -35.34
N SER A 179 -10.82 26.51 -35.99
CA SER A 179 -10.82 25.02 -35.84
C SER A 179 -10.53 24.60 -34.39
N MET A 180 -9.58 25.25 -33.72
CA MET A 180 -9.27 24.95 -32.31
C MET A 180 -10.43 25.35 -31.39
N LYS A 181 -11.05 26.52 -31.62
CA LYS A 181 -12.22 26.96 -30.83
C LYS A 181 -13.39 25.99 -30.96
N GLU A 182 -13.71 25.52 -32.17
CA GLU A 182 -14.77 24.53 -32.38
C GLU A 182 -14.35 23.16 -31.84
N ALA A 183 -13.10 22.76 -31.93
CA ALA A 183 -12.60 21.53 -31.36
C ALA A 183 -12.77 21.53 -29.84
N ILE A 184 -12.35 22.57 -29.12
CA ILE A 184 -12.56 22.71 -27.69
C ILE A 184 -14.05 22.66 -27.36
N LYS A 185 -14.90 23.45 -28.03
CA LYS A 185 -16.33 23.50 -27.77
C LYS A 185 -17.03 22.15 -27.92
N LYS A 186 -16.64 21.35 -28.93
CA LYS A 186 -17.23 20.05 -29.21
C LYS A 186 -16.65 18.92 -28.36
N SER A 187 -15.36 18.98 -27.99
CA SER A 187 -14.71 17.96 -27.15
C SER A 187 -14.96 18.19 -25.66
N PHE A 188 -15.19 19.43 -25.22
CA PHE A 188 -15.35 19.80 -23.82
C PHE A 188 -16.38 18.94 -23.07
N PRO A 189 -17.63 18.74 -23.54
CA PRO A 189 -18.62 17.95 -22.83
C PRO A 189 -18.19 16.47 -22.67
N SER A 190 -17.51 15.91 -23.67
CA SER A 190 -17.05 14.53 -23.64
C SER A 190 -15.87 14.35 -22.71
N ILE A 191 -14.86 15.21 -22.81
CA ILE A 191 -13.67 15.19 -21.94
C ILE A 191 -14.07 15.46 -20.48
N MET A 192 -14.91 16.47 -20.23
CA MET A 192 -15.39 16.77 -18.87
C MET A 192 -16.22 15.63 -18.28
N GLY A 193 -17.12 15.03 -19.06
CA GLY A 193 -17.93 13.90 -18.60
C GLY A 193 -17.07 12.71 -18.20
N SER A 194 -16.08 12.40 -19.03
CA SER A 194 -15.10 11.33 -18.80
C SER A 194 -14.22 11.63 -17.58
N SER A 195 -13.57 12.79 -17.55
CA SER A 195 -12.68 13.14 -16.45
C SER A 195 -13.38 13.25 -15.10
N PHE A 196 -14.65 13.69 -15.07
CA PHE A 196 -15.43 13.68 -13.82
C PHE A 196 -15.70 12.27 -13.30
N THR A 197 -15.91 11.28 -14.18
CA THR A 197 -16.04 9.88 -13.73
C THR A 197 -14.74 9.37 -13.12
N THR A 198 -13.58 9.72 -13.70
CA THR A 198 -12.27 9.37 -13.16
C THR A 198 -12.02 10.06 -11.81
N ILE A 199 -12.26 11.37 -11.72
CA ILE A 199 -12.09 12.13 -10.47
C ILE A 199 -12.97 11.56 -9.37
N VAL A 200 -14.24 11.31 -9.65
CA VAL A 200 -15.20 10.82 -8.66
C VAL A 200 -14.92 9.37 -8.28
N GLY A 201 -14.46 8.53 -9.21
CA GLY A 201 -13.99 7.18 -8.94
C GLY A 201 -12.78 7.17 -7.97
N LEU A 202 -11.83 8.10 -8.17
CA LEU A 202 -10.69 8.28 -7.27
C LEU A 202 -11.10 8.87 -5.92
N LEU A 203 -12.02 9.84 -5.90
CA LEU A 203 -12.54 10.40 -4.65
C LEU A 203 -13.33 9.36 -3.82
N ALA A 204 -13.83 8.28 -4.42
CA ALA A 204 -14.44 7.19 -3.66
C ALA A 204 -13.46 6.56 -2.65
N LEU A 205 -12.14 6.62 -2.93
CA LEU A 205 -11.10 6.16 -2.00
C LEU A 205 -11.07 6.94 -0.67
N LEU A 206 -11.61 8.16 -0.62
CA LEU A 206 -11.73 8.93 0.63
C LEU A 206 -12.60 8.22 1.68
N PHE A 207 -13.48 7.35 1.25
CA PHE A 207 -14.38 6.60 2.13
C PHE A 207 -13.75 5.31 2.68
N MET A 208 -12.50 5.01 2.30
CA MET A 208 -11.74 3.94 2.94
C MET A 208 -11.45 4.30 4.39
N SER A 209 -11.46 3.28 5.26
CA SER A 209 -11.05 3.45 6.66
C SER A 209 -9.52 3.61 6.82
N PHE A 210 -8.75 3.34 5.77
CA PHE A 210 -7.30 3.45 5.76
C PHE A 210 -6.83 4.79 5.19
N LYS A 211 -5.94 5.49 5.89
CA LYS A 211 -5.41 6.80 5.51
C LYS A 211 -4.80 6.84 4.10
N ILE A 212 -4.20 5.74 3.64
CA ILE A 212 -3.63 5.65 2.29
C ILE A 212 -4.69 5.82 1.19
N GLY A 213 -5.93 5.40 1.42
CA GLY A 213 -7.03 5.65 0.48
C GLY A 213 -7.33 7.13 0.33
N THR A 214 -7.33 7.86 1.45
CA THR A 214 -7.50 9.32 1.46
C THR A 214 -6.39 10.02 0.69
N ASP A 215 -5.14 9.64 0.95
CA ASP A 215 -3.97 10.22 0.28
C ASP A 215 -4.03 10.00 -1.23
N LEU A 216 -4.24 8.76 -1.67
CA LEU A 216 -4.36 8.42 -3.10
C LEU A 216 -5.54 9.12 -3.74
N GLY A 217 -6.71 9.11 -3.08
CA GLY A 217 -7.92 9.75 -3.58
C GLY A 217 -7.72 11.24 -3.83
N ILE A 218 -7.12 11.97 -2.89
CA ILE A 218 -6.87 13.41 -3.03
C ILE A 218 -5.81 13.69 -4.09
N VAL A 219 -4.64 13.05 -3.99
CA VAL A 219 -3.49 13.37 -4.85
C VAL A 219 -3.78 13.03 -6.32
N LEU A 220 -4.41 11.88 -6.59
CA LEU A 220 -4.74 11.49 -7.95
C LEU A 220 -5.90 12.31 -8.53
N SER A 221 -6.96 12.58 -7.77
CA SER A 221 -8.09 13.42 -8.22
C SER A 221 -7.63 14.83 -8.54
N LYS A 222 -6.81 15.42 -7.66
CA LYS A 222 -6.15 16.72 -7.89
C LYS A 222 -5.29 16.68 -9.15
N GLY A 223 -4.51 15.60 -9.34
CA GLY A 223 -3.67 15.38 -10.50
C GLY A 223 -4.47 15.37 -11.81
N VAL A 224 -5.60 14.64 -11.86
CA VAL A 224 -6.50 14.62 -13.03
C VAL A 224 -7.09 16.00 -13.28
N LEU A 225 -7.52 16.72 -12.24
CA LEU A 225 -8.08 18.07 -12.37
C LEU A 225 -7.04 19.05 -12.94
N ILE A 226 -5.81 19.03 -12.44
CA ILE A 226 -4.72 19.88 -12.93
C ILE A 226 -4.39 19.52 -14.39
N SER A 227 -4.36 18.23 -14.72
CA SER A 227 -4.16 17.78 -16.11
C SER A 227 -5.23 18.31 -17.05
N LEU A 228 -6.50 18.30 -16.64
CA LEU A 228 -7.58 18.91 -17.42
C LEU A 228 -7.36 20.40 -17.69
N ILE A 229 -6.98 21.15 -16.67
CA ILE A 229 -6.67 22.57 -16.84
C ILE A 229 -5.55 22.76 -17.87
N CYS A 230 -4.47 21.96 -17.76
CA CYS A 230 -3.37 22.02 -18.73
C CYS A 230 -3.79 21.61 -20.15
N ILE A 231 -4.67 20.60 -20.28
CA ILE A 231 -5.18 20.14 -21.58
C ILE A 231 -6.04 21.19 -22.28
N PHE A 232 -6.81 21.99 -21.53
CA PHE A 232 -7.61 23.06 -22.14
C PHE A 232 -6.90 24.42 -22.25
N THR A 233 -5.73 24.59 -21.64
CA THR A 233 -4.95 25.85 -21.68
C THR A 233 -3.62 25.71 -22.42
N VAL A 234 -2.77 24.79 -21.98
CA VAL A 234 -1.42 24.59 -22.50
C VAL A 234 -1.45 23.88 -23.86
N LEU A 235 -2.15 22.76 -23.95
CA LEU A 235 -2.16 21.93 -25.16
C LEU A 235 -2.69 22.64 -26.39
N PRO A 236 -3.80 23.42 -26.38
CA PRO A 236 -4.27 24.18 -27.52
C PRO A 236 -3.24 25.18 -28.02
N SER A 237 -2.56 25.84 -27.09
CA SER A 237 -1.51 26.81 -27.43
C SER A 237 -0.34 26.14 -28.14
N LEU A 238 0.12 24.98 -27.61
CA LEU A 238 1.17 24.19 -28.22
C LEU A 238 0.77 23.66 -29.61
N ILE A 239 -0.45 23.15 -29.77
CA ILE A 239 -0.95 22.66 -31.07
C ILE A 239 -0.95 23.80 -32.10
N LEU A 240 -1.42 25.01 -31.74
CA LEU A 240 -1.46 26.16 -32.64
C LEU A 240 -0.05 26.64 -33.05
N ILE A 241 0.89 26.69 -32.11
CA ILE A 241 2.28 27.07 -32.36
C ILE A 241 2.96 26.08 -33.31
N PHE A 242 2.79 24.79 -33.07
CA PHE A 242 3.44 23.71 -33.79
C PHE A 242 2.60 23.15 -34.95
N ASP A 243 1.47 23.76 -35.30
CA ASP A 243 0.53 23.28 -36.32
C ASP A 243 1.23 22.93 -37.65
N LYS A 244 2.11 23.82 -38.16
CA LYS A 244 2.86 23.58 -39.39
C LYS A 244 3.76 22.34 -39.29
N LEU A 245 4.36 22.09 -38.12
CA LEU A 245 5.24 20.94 -37.88
C LEU A 245 4.41 19.65 -37.77
N ILE A 246 3.25 19.70 -37.15
CA ILE A 246 2.33 18.55 -37.06
C ILE A 246 1.99 18.02 -38.46
N TYR A 247 1.67 18.95 -39.42
CA TYR A 247 1.36 18.57 -40.79
C TYR A 247 2.61 18.16 -41.59
N LYS A 248 3.75 18.82 -41.43
CA LYS A 248 4.99 18.49 -42.11
C LYS A 248 5.55 17.10 -41.69
N THR A 249 5.33 16.71 -40.43
CA THR A 249 5.83 15.45 -39.87
C THR A 249 4.77 14.35 -39.86
N HIS A 250 3.69 14.48 -40.65
CA HIS A 250 2.65 13.51 -40.76
C HIS A 250 3.17 12.17 -41.29
N LYS A 251 2.74 11.09 -40.69
CA LYS A 251 3.12 9.71 -41.02
C LYS A 251 1.92 8.78 -41.02
N LYS A 252 2.07 7.64 -41.66
CA LYS A 252 1.09 6.55 -41.55
C LYS A 252 1.12 5.98 -40.14
N TYR A 253 -0.03 5.74 -39.58
CA TYR A 253 -0.23 5.11 -38.29
C TYR A 253 -1.11 3.85 -38.44
N PRO A 254 -1.07 2.90 -37.51
CA PRO A 254 -1.86 1.68 -37.57
C PRO A 254 -3.36 2.00 -37.65
N HIS A 255 -4.02 1.53 -38.73
CA HIS A 255 -5.46 1.64 -38.87
C HIS A 255 -6.12 0.32 -38.50
N ILE A 256 -6.91 0.35 -37.43
CA ILE A 256 -7.60 -0.86 -36.91
C ILE A 256 -8.98 -0.94 -37.50
N ASN A 257 -9.22 -1.92 -38.37
CA ASN A 257 -10.54 -2.14 -38.98
C ASN A 257 -11.35 -3.14 -38.14
N MET A 258 -12.42 -2.65 -37.50
CA MET A 258 -13.33 -3.44 -36.67
C MET A 258 -14.70 -3.69 -37.32
N GLU A 259 -14.84 -3.50 -38.63
CA GLU A 259 -16.12 -3.66 -39.34
C GLU A 259 -16.73 -5.06 -39.14
N LYS A 260 -15.90 -6.10 -39.18
CA LYS A 260 -16.35 -7.49 -38.96
C LYS A 260 -16.94 -7.66 -37.54
N ILE A 261 -16.35 -7.00 -36.55
CA ILE A 261 -16.82 -7.04 -35.15
C ILE A 261 -18.14 -6.28 -35.01
N ALA A 262 -18.29 -5.13 -35.69
CA ALA A 262 -19.55 -4.38 -35.71
C ALA A 262 -20.71 -5.25 -36.25
N ILE A 263 -20.48 -5.96 -37.35
CA ILE A 263 -21.47 -6.88 -37.95
C ILE A 263 -21.76 -8.05 -37.01
N PHE A 264 -20.73 -8.64 -36.43
CA PHE A 264 -20.84 -9.76 -35.47
C PHE A 264 -21.65 -9.35 -34.23
N SER A 265 -21.32 -8.23 -33.62
CA SER A 265 -22.02 -7.71 -32.44
C SER A 265 -23.50 -7.42 -32.70
N GLN A 266 -23.84 -6.89 -33.88
CA GLN A 266 -25.22 -6.66 -34.27
C GLN A 266 -25.99 -7.97 -34.52
N LYS A 267 -25.34 -8.94 -35.21
CA LYS A 267 -25.98 -10.23 -35.57
C LYS A 267 -26.27 -11.07 -34.33
N TYR A 268 -25.32 -11.16 -33.41
CA TYR A 268 -25.37 -12.04 -32.24
C TYR A 268 -25.71 -11.28 -30.92
N LYS A 269 -26.31 -10.09 -31.00
CA LYS A 269 -26.56 -9.21 -29.83
C LYS A 269 -27.28 -9.90 -28.68
N TYR A 270 -28.25 -10.77 -28.94
CA TYR A 270 -29.01 -11.48 -27.90
C TYR A 270 -28.13 -12.53 -27.19
N ILE A 271 -27.38 -13.29 -27.97
CA ILE A 271 -26.49 -14.34 -27.42
C ILE A 271 -25.40 -13.68 -26.57
N ILE A 272 -24.70 -12.69 -27.11
CA ILE A 272 -23.62 -11.97 -26.40
C ILE A 272 -24.16 -11.33 -25.11
N SER A 273 -25.31 -10.67 -25.15
CA SER A 273 -25.89 -10.05 -23.96
C SER A 273 -26.33 -11.07 -22.92
N LEU A 274 -26.91 -12.22 -23.34
CA LEU A 274 -27.30 -13.29 -22.43
C LEU A 274 -26.08 -13.95 -21.78
N THR A 275 -25.07 -14.28 -22.58
CA THR A 275 -23.79 -14.84 -22.07
C THR A 275 -23.13 -13.89 -21.06
N PHE A 276 -23.16 -12.57 -21.34
CA PHE A 276 -22.65 -11.57 -20.41
C PHE A 276 -23.39 -11.55 -19.07
N ILE A 277 -24.72 -11.62 -19.08
CA ILE A 277 -25.54 -11.66 -17.86
C ILE A 277 -25.26 -12.91 -17.04
N ILE A 278 -25.16 -14.08 -17.70
CA ILE A 278 -24.84 -15.36 -17.06
C ILE A 278 -23.43 -15.27 -16.44
N LEU A 279 -22.45 -14.79 -17.20
CA LEU A 279 -21.08 -14.62 -16.73
C LEU A 279 -21.02 -13.68 -15.51
N PHE A 280 -21.74 -12.55 -15.57
CA PHE A 280 -21.81 -11.62 -14.43
C PHE A 280 -22.37 -12.30 -13.17
N ALA A 281 -23.46 -13.08 -13.31
CA ALA A 281 -24.05 -13.79 -12.18
C ALA A 281 -23.09 -14.81 -11.57
N ILE A 282 -22.41 -15.62 -12.40
CA ILE A 282 -21.44 -16.62 -11.95
C ILE A 282 -20.28 -15.93 -11.19
N LEU A 283 -19.70 -14.89 -11.79
CA LEU A 283 -18.54 -14.21 -11.22
C LEU A 283 -18.88 -13.44 -9.93
N TYR A 284 -20.12 -12.95 -9.81
CA TYR A 284 -20.59 -12.36 -8.56
C TYR A 284 -20.49 -13.31 -7.37
N PHE A 285 -20.80 -14.59 -7.57
CA PHE A 285 -20.69 -15.62 -6.52
C PHE A 285 -19.24 -16.05 -6.25
N ILE A 286 -18.37 -16.04 -7.28
CA ILE A 286 -16.97 -16.48 -7.16
C ILE A 286 -16.06 -15.38 -6.55
N ARG A 287 -16.44 -14.11 -6.63
CA ARG A 287 -15.60 -12.95 -6.23
C ARG A 287 -15.02 -13.02 -4.80
N GLY A 288 -15.66 -13.74 -3.89
CA GLY A 288 -15.27 -13.85 -2.47
C GLY A 288 -14.29 -14.98 -2.17
N THR A 289 -13.79 -15.71 -3.18
CA THR A 289 -12.90 -16.87 -2.98
C THR A 289 -11.41 -16.56 -3.15
N ASN A 290 -11.06 -15.29 -3.41
CA ASN A 290 -9.68 -14.88 -3.62
C ASN A 290 -8.84 -15.01 -2.34
N ILE A 291 -7.59 -15.46 -2.52
CA ILE A 291 -6.60 -15.49 -1.44
C ILE A 291 -6.04 -14.07 -1.30
N VAL A 292 -6.54 -13.36 -0.30
CA VAL A 292 -6.08 -12.00 0.01
C VAL A 292 -5.06 -12.08 1.13
N THR A 293 -3.94 -11.38 0.96
CA THR A 293 -2.92 -11.22 1.99
C THR A 293 -3.02 -9.80 2.59
N PHE A 294 -2.82 -9.71 3.89
CA PHE A 294 -2.87 -8.46 4.64
C PHE A 294 -1.47 -7.98 5.02
N ASP A 295 -0.49 -8.88 4.99
CA ASP A 295 0.91 -8.51 5.12
C ASP A 295 1.45 -7.92 3.82
N THR A 296 2.25 -6.84 3.93
CA THR A 296 2.89 -6.25 2.75
C THR A 296 3.84 -7.28 2.12
N PRO A 297 3.74 -7.51 0.81
CA PRO A 297 4.69 -8.37 0.13
C PRO A 297 6.11 -7.82 0.38
N LYS A 298 6.98 -8.61 1.00
CA LYS A 298 8.38 -8.26 1.20
C LYS A 298 9.26 -9.31 0.52
N ASP A 299 10.20 -8.88 -0.28
CA ASP A 299 11.23 -9.77 -0.81
C ASP A 299 12.36 -9.87 0.20
N ASN A 300 12.12 -10.65 1.26
CA ASN A 300 13.02 -10.71 2.42
C ASN A 300 13.97 -11.89 2.28
N THR A 301 15.21 -11.61 1.88
CA THR A 301 16.28 -12.62 1.79
C THR A 301 16.65 -13.15 3.17
N ILE A 302 16.71 -12.27 4.19
CA ILE A 302 17.09 -12.61 5.57
C ILE A 302 16.02 -13.49 6.23
N SER A 303 14.74 -13.22 6.02
CA SER A 303 13.64 -13.97 6.65
C SER A 303 13.53 -15.44 6.19
N LYS A 304 14.21 -15.80 5.09
CA LYS A 304 14.31 -17.21 4.63
C LYS A 304 15.13 -18.05 5.61
N PHE A 305 16.16 -17.45 6.22
CA PHE A 305 17.08 -18.11 7.15
C PHE A 305 16.71 -17.81 8.60
N PHE A 306 16.46 -16.54 8.92
CA PHE A 306 16.15 -16.07 10.26
C PHE A 306 14.70 -15.64 10.35
N LYS A 307 13.86 -16.49 10.93
CA LYS A 307 12.45 -16.17 11.15
C LYS A 307 12.31 -15.12 12.23
N LYS A 308 11.63 -14.02 11.93
CA LYS A 308 11.25 -13.03 12.93
C LYS A 308 10.16 -13.62 13.83
N ASP A 309 10.32 -13.44 15.13
CA ASP A 309 9.25 -13.73 16.06
C ASP A 309 8.13 -12.71 15.89
N ASN A 310 6.92 -13.19 15.99
CA ASN A 310 5.75 -12.34 15.93
C ASN A 310 5.52 -11.69 17.29
N ASN A 311 5.71 -10.37 17.33
CA ASN A 311 5.58 -9.60 18.56
C ASN A 311 4.23 -8.88 18.62
N ILE A 312 3.50 -9.12 19.70
CA ILE A 312 2.22 -8.48 20.03
C ILE A 312 2.42 -7.71 21.33
N VAL A 313 2.03 -6.44 21.33
CA VAL A 313 2.03 -5.59 22.51
C VAL A 313 0.61 -5.40 22.98
N LEU A 314 0.34 -5.79 24.22
CA LEU A 314 -0.89 -5.46 24.91
C LEU A 314 -0.65 -4.23 25.79
N LEU A 315 -1.39 -3.17 25.53
CA LEU A 315 -1.44 -1.94 26.32
C LEU A 315 -2.67 -2.01 27.22
N TYR A 316 -2.51 -1.80 28.53
CA TYR A 316 -3.60 -1.85 29.51
C TYR A 316 -3.50 -0.72 30.53
N GLU A 317 -4.63 -0.27 31.08
CA GLU A 317 -4.67 0.77 32.12
C GLU A 317 -4.01 0.28 33.42
N ASN A 318 -3.17 1.10 34.04
CA ASN A 318 -2.39 0.77 35.26
C ASN A 318 -3.24 0.22 36.42
N LYS A 319 -4.53 0.59 36.50
CA LYS A 319 -5.45 0.05 37.51
C LYS A 319 -5.69 -1.47 37.42
N ASN A 320 -5.30 -2.08 36.29
CA ASN A 320 -5.43 -3.54 36.07
C ASN A 320 -4.17 -4.33 36.44
N GLU A 321 -3.18 -3.68 37.07
CA GLU A 321 -1.90 -4.33 37.41
C GLU A 321 -2.07 -5.60 38.26
N ASP A 322 -3.09 -5.66 39.11
CA ASP A 322 -3.37 -6.85 39.93
C ASP A 322 -3.98 -8.01 39.11
N ASN A 323 -4.75 -7.67 38.04
CA ASN A 323 -5.42 -8.66 37.20
C ASN A 323 -4.51 -9.22 36.11
N ILE A 324 -3.34 -8.59 35.88
CA ILE A 324 -2.46 -8.95 34.78
C ILE A 324 -1.82 -10.34 34.93
N ASP A 325 -1.67 -10.82 36.18
CA ASP A 325 -1.12 -12.13 36.46
C ASP A 325 -1.99 -13.26 35.88
N GLU A 326 -3.31 -13.07 35.80
CA GLU A 326 -4.22 -14.02 35.16
C GLU A 326 -4.02 -14.07 33.65
N ILE A 327 -3.74 -12.93 33.01
CA ILE A 327 -3.41 -12.87 31.58
C ILE A 327 -2.04 -13.50 31.31
N ILE A 328 -1.03 -13.25 32.16
CA ILE A 328 0.29 -13.87 32.06
C ILE A 328 0.16 -15.40 32.19
N ASN A 329 -0.60 -15.88 33.17
CA ASN A 329 -0.84 -17.31 33.37
C ASN A 329 -1.53 -17.93 32.15
N TYR A 330 -2.53 -17.25 31.56
CA TYR A 330 -3.17 -17.70 30.34
C TYR A 330 -2.17 -17.79 29.18
N LEU A 331 -1.35 -16.77 28.97
CA LEU A 331 -0.35 -16.75 27.91
C LEU A 331 0.71 -17.84 28.04
N THR A 332 1.08 -18.21 29.30
CA THR A 332 2.07 -19.30 29.55
C THR A 332 1.51 -20.70 29.23
N THR A 333 0.19 -20.86 29.07
CA THR A 333 -0.40 -22.15 28.66
C THR A 333 -0.28 -22.44 27.17
N ASP A 334 0.10 -21.46 26.35
CA ASP A 334 0.24 -21.62 24.90
C ASP A 334 1.70 -21.92 24.52
N ASP A 335 1.97 -23.10 24.01
CA ASP A 335 3.32 -23.57 23.63
C ASP A 335 4.00 -22.72 22.54
N LYS A 336 3.23 -21.92 21.79
CA LYS A 336 3.75 -21.03 20.75
C LYS A 336 4.13 -19.65 21.28
N VAL A 337 3.77 -19.33 22.53
CA VAL A 337 4.23 -18.12 23.23
C VAL A 337 5.64 -18.38 23.75
N LYS A 338 6.61 -17.62 23.26
CA LYS A 338 8.03 -17.78 23.61
C LYS A 338 8.42 -16.99 24.86
N THR A 339 8.09 -15.69 24.83
CA THR A 339 8.45 -14.79 25.94
C THR A 339 7.31 -13.81 26.24
N ILE A 340 7.15 -13.51 27.51
CA ILE A 340 6.19 -12.53 28.02
C ILE A 340 6.98 -11.52 28.86
N ASN A 341 7.20 -10.33 28.30
CA ASN A 341 7.96 -9.28 28.96
C ASN A 341 7.03 -8.19 29.47
N THR A 342 6.93 -8.09 30.78
CA THR A 342 6.17 -7.05 31.51
C THR A 342 7.07 -6.48 32.58
N TYR A 343 6.62 -5.43 33.25
CA TYR A 343 7.32 -4.97 34.46
C TYR A 343 7.47 -6.11 35.47
N LYS A 344 6.39 -6.86 35.77
CA LYS A 344 6.41 -7.97 36.75
C LYS A 344 7.29 -9.15 36.40
N THR A 345 7.45 -9.47 35.11
CA THR A 345 8.28 -10.61 34.65
C THR A 345 9.74 -10.24 34.43
N THR A 346 10.06 -8.95 34.36
CA THR A 346 11.42 -8.42 34.11
C THR A 346 11.94 -7.65 35.31
N VAL A 347 11.87 -6.32 35.26
CA VAL A 347 12.46 -5.41 36.26
C VAL A 347 11.79 -5.52 37.64
N GLY A 348 10.49 -5.72 37.64
CA GLY A 348 9.67 -5.88 38.86
C GLY A 348 9.54 -7.33 39.31
N LYS A 349 10.32 -8.25 38.75
CA LYS A 349 10.30 -9.65 39.19
C LYS A 349 10.74 -9.77 40.65
N LYS A 350 9.94 -10.52 41.43
CA LYS A 350 10.22 -10.77 42.83
C LYS A 350 11.02 -12.06 42.97
N TYR A 351 12.08 -11.99 43.71
CA TYR A 351 13.02 -13.10 43.99
C TYR A 351 13.00 -13.43 45.47
N ASN A 352 13.09 -14.72 45.80
CA ASN A 352 13.48 -15.14 47.16
C ASN A 352 15.03 -15.08 47.29
N THR A 353 15.54 -15.35 48.47
CA THR A 353 16.97 -15.24 48.71
C THR A 353 17.83 -16.19 47.87
N ASP A 354 17.33 -17.39 47.54
CA ASP A 354 18.04 -18.36 46.72
C ASP A 354 17.98 -17.99 45.24
N GLU A 355 16.83 -17.59 44.77
CA GLU A 355 16.61 -17.11 43.39
C GLU A 355 17.44 -15.87 43.11
N LEU A 356 17.56 -14.95 44.09
CA LEU A 356 18.36 -13.72 43.94
C LEU A 356 19.86 -14.01 43.92
N ASP A 357 20.36 -14.86 44.81
CA ASP A 357 21.76 -15.28 44.84
C ASP A 357 22.16 -15.94 43.50
N TYR A 358 21.30 -16.83 42.99
CA TYR A 358 21.51 -17.43 41.68
C TYR A 358 21.53 -16.41 40.55
N PHE A 359 20.56 -15.48 40.53
CA PHE A 359 20.49 -14.42 39.52
C PHE A 359 21.70 -13.50 39.52
N LEU A 360 22.17 -13.07 40.69
CA LEU A 360 23.34 -12.21 40.83
C LEU A 360 24.63 -12.90 40.33
N LYS A 361 24.79 -14.17 40.65
CA LYS A 361 25.91 -14.98 40.16
C LYS A 361 25.92 -15.12 38.64
N MET A 362 24.75 -15.30 38.04
CA MET A 362 24.60 -15.33 36.57
C MET A 362 24.96 -13.99 35.90
N GLN A 363 24.85 -12.88 36.63
CA GLN A 363 25.25 -11.54 36.17
C GLN A 363 26.73 -11.21 36.52
N ASN A 364 27.52 -12.19 37.01
CA ASN A 364 28.87 -11.99 37.50
C ASN A 364 28.98 -11.00 38.68
N ILE A 365 27.90 -10.87 39.45
CA ILE A 365 27.86 -10.04 40.67
C ILE A 365 28.01 -10.98 41.86
N ASP A 366 29.16 -10.96 42.52
CA ASP A 366 29.44 -11.81 43.67
C ASP A 366 29.13 -11.08 44.98
N ILE A 367 27.95 -11.31 45.51
CA ILE A 367 27.49 -10.83 46.83
C ILE A 367 27.32 -12.03 47.73
N ASN A 368 27.90 -11.96 48.97
CA ASN A 368 27.74 -13.03 49.95
C ASN A 368 26.24 -13.24 50.27
N LYS A 369 25.76 -14.48 50.09
CA LYS A 369 24.36 -14.87 50.36
C LYS A 369 23.90 -14.50 51.76
N GLU A 370 24.78 -14.52 52.77
CA GLU A 370 24.45 -14.14 54.15
C GLU A 370 24.02 -12.68 54.24
N ILE A 371 24.61 -11.78 53.42
CA ILE A 371 24.21 -10.38 53.33
C ILE A 371 22.79 -10.26 52.77
N ILE A 372 22.50 -11.00 51.68
CA ILE A 372 21.17 -11.03 51.09
C ILE A 372 20.14 -11.47 52.12
N VAL A 373 20.39 -12.58 52.82
CA VAL A 373 19.51 -13.09 53.86
C VAL A 373 19.32 -12.10 55.00
N SER A 374 20.40 -11.41 55.43
CA SER A 374 20.34 -10.37 56.46
C SER A 374 19.42 -9.20 56.08
N ILE A 375 19.48 -8.74 54.83
CA ILE A 375 18.66 -7.69 54.30
C ILE A 375 17.18 -8.11 54.31
N TYR A 376 16.87 -9.32 53.83
CA TYR A 376 15.52 -9.86 53.83
C TYR A 376 14.94 -9.98 55.24
N LYS A 377 15.72 -10.48 56.18
CA LYS A 377 15.34 -10.54 57.61
C LYS A 377 15.05 -9.16 58.19
N THR A 378 15.85 -8.16 57.83
CA THR A 378 15.64 -6.79 58.31
C THR A 378 14.39 -6.16 57.75
N ILE A 379 14.04 -6.43 56.48
CA ILE A 379 12.84 -5.91 55.81
C ILE A 379 11.57 -6.60 56.35
N TYR A 380 11.59 -7.93 56.45
CA TYR A 380 10.40 -8.70 56.83
C TYR A 380 10.26 -8.89 58.33
N GLN A 381 11.33 -8.67 59.13
CA GLN A 381 11.37 -8.88 60.56
C GLN A 381 10.83 -10.26 60.98
N ASP A 382 9.84 -10.33 61.88
CA ASP A 382 9.23 -11.56 62.37
C ASP A 382 8.41 -12.34 61.30
N LYS A 383 8.10 -11.70 60.15
CA LYS A 383 7.41 -12.31 59.01
C LYS A 383 8.31 -12.99 57.98
N TYR A 384 9.65 -12.96 58.20
CA TYR A 384 10.56 -13.56 57.28
C TYR A 384 10.37 -15.09 57.23
N ASN A 385 10.24 -15.60 56.00
CA ASN A 385 10.30 -17.04 55.70
C ASN A 385 11.03 -17.24 54.36
N ASN A 386 11.31 -18.50 54.00
CA ASN A 386 12.05 -18.84 52.77
C ASN A 386 11.29 -18.44 51.47
N ASP A 387 9.99 -18.18 51.57
CA ASP A 387 9.15 -17.75 50.46
C ASP A 387 9.03 -16.22 50.37
N SER A 388 9.65 -15.48 51.31
CA SER A 388 9.68 -14.01 51.24
C SER A 388 10.38 -13.52 49.98
N LYS A 389 9.71 -12.71 49.19
CA LYS A 389 10.22 -12.25 47.89
C LYS A 389 10.26 -10.73 47.80
N LEU A 390 11.40 -10.20 47.32
CA LEU A 390 11.63 -8.77 47.05
C LEU A 390 11.96 -8.55 45.58
N THR A 391 11.62 -7.40 45.07
CA THR A 391 12.15 -6.90 43.80
C THR A 391 13.54 -6.35 43.98
N ILE A 392 14.33 -6.30 42.92
CA ILE A 392 15.67 -5.67 42.94
C ILE A 392 15.51 -4.17 43.26
N GLU A 393 14.45 -3.52 42.83
CA GLU A 393 14.15 -2.11 43.13
C GLU A 393 13.92 -1.89 44.64
N GLU A 394 13.14 -2.76 45.29
CA GLU A 394 12.89 -2.70 46.74
C GLU A 394 14.19 -2.91 47.54
N LEU A 395 15.02 -3.87 47.13
CA LEU A 395 16.28 -4.16 47.75
C LEU A 395 17.27 -2.98 47.63
N ILE A 396 17.42 -2.44 46.44
CA ILE A 396 18.33 -1.29 46.19
C ILE A 396 17.85 -0.06 46.97
N ASN A 397 16.55 0.24 46.94
CA ASN A 397 16.01 1.36 47.69
C ASN A 397 16.22 1.20 49.19
N PHE A 398 16.07 -0.02 49.72
CA PHE A 398 16.30 -0.28 51.14
C PHE A 398 17.80 -0.07 51.49
N ILE A 399 18.72 -0.50 50.68
CA ILE A 399 20.17 -0.29 50.86
C ILE A 399 20.49 1.22 50.84
N ILE A 400 19.96 1.96 49.89
CA ILE A 400 20.16 3.41 49.75
C ILE A 400 19.61 4.15 50.98
N GLN A 401 18.40 3.80 51.44
CA GLN A 401 17.78 4.44 52.59
C GLN A 401 18.50 4.15 53.93
N ASN A 402 19.16 2.98 54.03
CA ASN A 402 19.84 2.53 55.26
C ASN A 402 21.37 2.52 55.11
N GLN A 403 21.96 3.38 54.27
CA GLN A 403 23.40 3.45 53.98
C GLN A 403 24.26 3.42 55.22
N ASN A 404 23.88 4.10 56.32
CA ASN A 404 24.63 4.17 57.55
C ASN A 404 24.78 2.79 58.23
N ASN A 405 23.85 1.89 58.08
CA ASN A 405 23.88 0.55 58.66
C ASN A 405 24.79 -0.42 57.84
N PHE A 406 25.08 -0.07 56.60
CA PHE A 406 25.88 -0.89 55.69
C PHE A 406 27.29 -0.34 55.38
N LYS A 407 27.71 0.76 56.06
CA LYS A 407 28.98 1.45 55.87
C LYS A 407 30.22 0.52 55.99
N ASN A 408 30.15 -0.54 56.79
CA ASN A 408 31.22 -1.49 56.96
C ASN A 408 31.23 -2.60 55.88
N MET A 409 30.18 -2.69 55.05
CA MET A 409 29.98 -3.74 54.05
C MET A 409 30.00 -3.20 52.61
N ILE A 410 29.71 -1.90 52.43
CA ILE A 410 29.58 -1.23 51.13
C ILE A 410 30.56 -0.05 51.10
N ASN A 411 31.53 -0.08 50.21
CA ASN A 411 32.44 1.04 49.95
C ASN A 411 31.80 2.10 49.03
N ASP A 412 32.46 3.25 48.89
CA ASP A 412 31.94 4.37 48.09
C ASP A 412 31.79 4.00 46.60
N ASP A 413 32.67 3.16 46.05
CA ASP A 413 32.58 2.68 44.67
C ASP A 413 31.34 1.78 44.46
N MET A 414 31.10 0.85 45.36
CA MET A 414 29.88 0.02 45.35
C MET A 414 28.60 0.86 45.49
N LEU A 415 28.64 1.95 46.24
CA LEU A 415 27.52 2.85 46.39
C LEU A 415 27.20 3.60 45.07
N LEU A 416 28.22 3.99 44.33
CA LEU A 416 28.10 4.56 43.00
C LEU A 416 27.46 3.57 41.98
N GLU A 417 27.90 2.31 42.02
CA GLU A 417 27.34 1.24 41.19
C GLU A 417 25.88 0.97 41.56
N ILE A 418 25.51 0.91 42.83
CA ILE A 418 24.12 0.74 43.30
C ILE A 418 23.24 1.90 42.84
N ASN A 419 23.72 3.15 42.92
CA ASN A 419 22.97 4.29 42.42
C ASN A 419 22.81 4.27 40.90
N SER A 420 23.83 3.85 40.17
CA SER A 420 23.79 3.65 38.72
C SER A 420 22.76 2.58 38.37
N ALA A 421 22.77 1.43 39.05
CA ALA A 421 21.80 0.35 38.88
C ALA A 421 20.36 0.82 39.17
N ASN A 422 20.19 1.62 40.24
CA ASN A 422 18.86 2.20 40.54
C ASN A 422 18.34 3.10 39.40
N ASN A 423 19.20 3.92 38.81
CA ASN A 423 18.83 4.74 37.67
C ASN A 423 18.49 3.88 36.44
N MET A 424 19.24 2.81 36.16
CA MET A 424 18.95 1.87 35.09
C MET A 424 17.61 1.17 35.30
N ILE A 425 17.29 0.74 36.51
CA ILE A 425 16.00 0.13 36.88
C ILE A 425 14.85 1.10 36.64
N LYS A 426 15.01 2.37 37.06
CA LYS A 426 13.99 3.40 36.86
C LYS A 426 13.74 3.68 35.37
N GLU A 427 14.80 3.73 34.56
CA GLU A 427 14.65 3.88 33.09
C GLU A 427 14.01 2.65 32.46
N ALA A 428 14.42 1.44 32.87
CA ALA A 428 13.82 0.19 32.39
C ALA A 428 12.34 0.06 32.80
N LYS A 429 11.98 0.53 34.01
CA LYS A 429 10.57 0.58 34.47
C LYS A 429 9.73 1.47 33.56
N LYS A 430 10.24 2.63 33.15
CA LYS A 430 9.56 3.53 32.21
C LYS A 430 9.28 2.89 30.84
N MET A 431 10.03 1.86 30.46
CA MET A 431 9.76 1.12 29.20
C MET A 431 8.49 0.27 29.28
N PHE A 432 8.07 -0.15 30.48
CA PHE A 432 6.90 -1.00 30.68
C PHE A 432 5.72 -0.28 31.31
N VAL A 433 5.98 0.75 32.15
CA VAL A 433 4.97 1.45 32.93
C VAL A 433 5.01 2.93 32.59
N GLY A 434 3.95 3.40 31.95
CA GLY A 434 3.71 4.81 31.68
C GLY A 434 2.80 5.44 32.76
N GLU A 435 2.41 6.70 32.59
CA GLU A 435 1.58 7.42 33.55
C GLU A 435 0.18 6.81 33.67
N THR A 436 -0.42 6.37 32.58
CA THR A 436 -1.81 5.87 32.53
C THR A 436 -1.88 4.41 32.11
N TYR A 437 -0.97 3.97 31.27
CA TYR A 437 -0.95 2.63 30.66
C TYR A 437 0.36 1.94 30.92
N SER A 438 0.28 0.61 31.10
CA SER A 438 1.41 -0.32 31.11
C SER A 438 1.34 -1.26 29.91
N ILE A 439 2.46 -1.91 29.59
CA ILE A 439 2.57 -2.80 28.43
C ILE A 439 3.00 -4.22 28.81
N ILE A 440 2.48 -5.18 28.01
CA ILE A 440 3.01 -6.54 27.91
C ILE A 440 3.53 -6.74 26.49
N ASN A 441 4.79 -7.09 26.35
CA ASN A 441 5.37 -7.55 25.09
C ASN A 441 5.29 -9.08 25.02
N ILE A 442 4.53 -9.60 24.08
CA ILE A 442 4.31 -11.02 23.86
C ILE A 442 5.04 -11.42 22.58
N SER A 443 6.09 -12.24 22.69
CA SER A 443 6.76 -12.82 21.54
C SER A 443 6.27 -14.23 21.28
N THR A 444 5.90 -14.51 20.03
CA THR A 444 5.30 -15.80 19.66
C THR A 444 5.98 -16.38 18.41
N SER A 445 5.87 -17.70 18.25
CA SER A 445 6.30 -18.42 17.04
C SER A 445 5.19 -18.51 15.98
N TYR A 446 4.04 -17.88 16.20
CA TYR A 446 2.97 -17.77 15.21
C TYR A 446 3.44 -16.96 14.00
N LYS A 447 2.99 -17.33 12.81
CA LYS A 447 3.22 -16.48 11.61
C LYS A 447 2.43 -15.20 11.76
N GLU A 448 2.94 -14.05 11.28
CA GLU A 448 2.25 -12.75 11.36
C GLU A 448 0.86 -12.78 10.74
N GLU A 449 0.67 -13.58 9.68
CA GLU A 449 -0.61 -13.80 9.02
C GLU A 449 -0.91 -15.30 8.93
N SER A 450 -1.82 -15.79 9.77
CA SER A 450 -2.35 -17.16 9.69
C SER A 450 -3.68 -17.30 10.44
N LYS A 451 -4.46 -18.34 10.12
CA LYS A 451 -5.70 -18.66 10.86
C LYS A 451 -5.43 -18.94 12.33
N ASP A 452 -4.30 -19.58 12.63
CA ASP A 452 -3.90 -19.88 14.02
C ASP A 452 -3.65 -18.60 14.80
N THR A 453 -2.94 -17.64 14.19
CA THR A 453 -2.65 -16.33 14.78
C THR A 453 -3.94 -15.55 15.04
N PHE A 454 -4.84 -15.52 14.08
CA PHE A 454 -6.13 -14.84 14.24
C PHE A 454 -6.99 -15.47 15.32
N THR A 455 -6.99 -16.82 15.41
CA THR A 455 -7.67 -17.54 16.50
C THR A 455 -7.03 -17.26 17.87
N PHE A 456 -5.71 -17.14 17.94
CA PHE A 456 -4.98 -16.76 19.16
C PHE A 456 -5.37 -15.35 19.60
N ILE A 457 -5.40 -14.38 18.69
CA ILE A 457 -5.80 -12.99 18.96
C ILE A 457 -7.24 -12.94 19.46
N ASP A 458 -8.18 -13.66 18.82
CA ASP A 458 -9.59 -13.74 19.26
C ASP A 458 -9.72 -14.26 20.69
N LYS A 459 -8.96 -15.30 21.04
CA LYS A 459 -8.97 -15.87 22.38
C LYS A 459 -8.37 -14.91 23.40
N LEU A 460 -7.24 -14.29 23.08
CA LEU A 460 -6.58 -13.31 23.92
C LEU A 460 -7.47 -12.09 24.16
N ASP A 461 -8.16 -11.59 23.13
CA ASP A 461 -9.13 -10.49 23.28
C ASP A 461 -10.28 -10.85 24.21
N LYS A 462 -10.82 -12.08 24.12
CA LYS A 462 -11.85 -12.58 25.03
C LYS A 462 -11.36 -12.64 26.48
N GLU A 463 -10.15 -13.14 26.71
CA GLU A 463 -9.56 -13.18 28.05
C GLU A 463 -9.34 -11.78 28.61
N CYS A 464 -8.82 -10.85 27.80
CA CYS A 464 -8.66 -9.46 28.21
C CYS A 464 -10.00 -8.80 28.54
N LYS A 465 -11.06 -9.02 27.77
CA LYS A 465 -12.42 -8.52 28.06
C LYS A 465 -12.97 -9.04 29.37
N ASN A 466 -12.67 -10.29 29.72
CA ASN A 466 -13.17 -10.93 30.94
C ASN A 466 -12.41 -10.49 32.19
N LYS A 467 -11.10 -10.18 32.07
CA LYS A 467 -10.18 -10.00 33.20
C LYS A 467 -9.81 -8.52 33.45
N LEU A 468 -9.78 -7.71 32.39
CA LEU A 468 -9.35 -6.31 32.48
C LEU A 468 -10.56 -5.38 32.58
N ASN A 469 -10.52 -4.47 33.55
CA ASN A 469 -11.53 -3.43 33.74
C ASN A 469 -11.11 -2.14 33.05
N GLY A 470 -11.77 -1.77 31.95
CA GLY A 470 -11.50 -0.52 31.25
C GLY A 470 -10.87 -0.73 29.87
N LYS A 471 -10.06 0.24 29.43
CA LYS A 471 -9.50 0.25 28.08
C LYS A 471 -8.21 -0.56 28.00
N TYR A 472 -8.10 -1.36 26.97
CA TYR A 472 -6.86 -2.00 26.55
C TYR A 472 -6.76 -1.96 25.03
N TYR A 473 -5.56 -2.11 24.49
CA TYR A 473 -5.29 -2.06 23.05
C TYR A 473 -4.21 -3.06 22.70
N PHE A 474 -4.36 -3.70 21.56
CA PHE A 474 -3.31 -4.53 20.97
C PHE A 474 -2.57 -3.76 19.89
N ILE A 475 -1.26 -3.93 19.81
CA ILE A 475 -0.39 -3.32 18.82
C ILE A 475 0.54 -4.39 18.24
N GLY A 476 0.75 -4.39 16.94
CA GLY A 476 1.64 -5.32 16.25
C GLY A 476 1.17 -5.60 14.83
N ASN A 477 2.06 -6.13 13.99
CA ASN A 477 1.73 -6.45 12.60
C ASN A 477 0.58 -7.45 12.50
N SER A 478 0.60 -8.49 13.33
CA SER A 478 -0.48 -9.48 13.36
C SER A 478 -1.83 -8.91 13.75
N ILE A 479 -1.84 -7.94 14.65
CA ILE A 479 -3.08 -7.26 15.05
C ILE A 479 -3.62 -6.43 13.88
N MET A 480 -2.73 -5.70 13.20
CA MET A 480 -3.09 -4.94 12.02
C MET A 480 -3.66 -5.86 10.93
N ASN A 481 -2.99 -6.99 10.64
CA ASN A 481 -3.45 -7.97 9.66
C ASN A 481 -4.80 -8.60 10.06
N TYR A 482 -5.00 -8.88 11.33
CA TYR A 482 -6.25 -9.40 11.88
C TYR A 482 -7.41 -8.41 11.71
N GLU A 483 -7.23 -7.15 12.10
CA GLU A 483 -8.24 -6.10 11.95
C GLU A 483 -8.57 -5.83 10.48
N MET A 484 -7.56 -5.81 9.61
CA MET A 484 -7.75 -5.67 8.17
C MET A 484 -8.54 -6.83 7.59
N SER A 485 -8.22 -8.06 7.99
CA SER A 485 -8.92 -9.27 7.53
C SER A 485 -10.40 -9.25 7.92
N ASN A 486 -10.70 -8.88 9.16
CA ASN A 486 -12.07 -8.82 9.65
C ASN A 486 -12.91 -7.73 8.94
N ASN A 487 -12.28 -6.61 8.58
CA ASN A 487 -12.96 -5.47 7.96
C ASN A 487 -12.93 -5.50 6.43
N PHE A 488 -12.12 -6.35 5.80
CA PHE A 488 -11.89 -6.33 4.35
C PHE A 488 -13.17 -6.43 3.52
N ASN A 489 -14.03 -7.41 3.81
CA ASN A 489 -15.28 -7.60 3.06
C ASN A 489 -16.24 -6.40 3.23
N TYR A 490 -16.27 -5.79 4.40
CA TYR A 490 -17.06 -4.58 4.64
C TYR A 490 -16.51 -3.40 3.84
N GLU A 491 -15.21 -3.16 3.87
CA GLU A 491 -14.56 -2.09 3.11
C GLU A 491 -14.73 -2.27 1.60
N MET A 492 -14.54 -3.50 1.09
CA MET A 492 -14.71 -3.81 -0.32
C MET A 492 -16.15 -3.53 -0.79
N ASN A 493 -17.16 -3.99 -0.04
CA ASN A 493 -18.56 -3.76 -0.38
C ASN A 493 -18.93 -2.26 -0.28
N LYS A 494 -18.48 -1.58 0.76
CA LYS A 494 -18.68 -0.14 0.97
C LYS A 494 -18.13 0.67 -0.20
N LEU A 495 -16.87 0.44 -0.58
CA LEU A 495 -16.24 1.07 -1.74
C LEU A 495 -16.98 0.77 -3.04
N THR A 496 -17.35 -0.50 -3.26
CA THR A 496 -18.10 -0.91 -4.46
C THR A 496 -19.39 -0.11 -4.58
N ILE A 497 -20.18 -0.06 -3.51
CA ILE A 497 -21.49 0.66 -3.53
C ILE A 497 -21.28 2.15 -3.75
N ILE A 498 -20.36 2.77 -3.01
CA ILE A 498 -20.10 4.21 -3.14
C ILE A 498 -19.62 4.54 -4.56
N THR A 499 -18.67 3.78 -5.10
CA THR A 499 -18.15 4.01 -6.46
C THR A 499 -19.22 3.84 -7.51
N ILE A 500 -20.05 2.78 -7.42
CA ILE A 500 -21.20 2.55 -8.31
C ILE A 500 -22.14 3.74 -8.27
N VAL A 501 -22.57 4.19 -7.09
CA VAL A 501 -23.53 5.29 -6.95
C VAL A 501 -22.97 6.59 -7.50
N LEU A 502 -21.74 6.92 -7.13
CA LEU A 502 -21.10 8.16 -7.57
C LEU A 502 -20.91 8.21 -9.09
N ILE A 503 -20.38 7.14 -9.69
CA ILE A 503 -20.17 7.07 -11.14
C ILE A 503 -21.52 7.04 -11.88
N PHE A 504 -22.52 6.30 -11.35
CA PHE A 504 -23.87 6.29 -11.91
C PHE A 504 -24.44 7.72 -11.99
N LEU A 505 -24.31 8.52 -10.93
CA LEU A 505 -24.77 9.90 -10.90
C LEU A 505 -24.04 10.76 -11.95
N VAL A 506 -22.71 10.68 -12.05
CA VAL A 506 -21.94 11.46 -13.04
C VAL A 506 -22.38 11.12 -14.45
N VAL A 507 -22.50 9.82 -14.78
CA VAL A 507 -22.92 9.38 -16.12
C VAL A 507 -24.38 9.74 -16.38
N LEU A 508 -25.26 9.71 -15.36
CA LEU A 508 -26.65 10.14 -15.45
C LEU A 508 -26.75 11.63 -15.85
N PHE A 509 -25.98 12.50 -15.20
CA PHE A 509 -25.96 13.93 -15.54
C PHE A 509 -25.36 14.19 -16.92
N THR A 510 -24.32 13.44 -17.31
CA THR A 510 -23.66 13.56 -18.62
C THR A 510 -24.59 13.18 -19.77
N PHE A 511 -25.27 12.04 -19.65
CA PHE A 511 -26.09 11.48 -20.73
C PHE A 511 -27.57 11.88 -20.66
N LYS A 512 -28.04 12.37 -19.52
CA LYS A 512 -29.46 12.64 -19.24
C LYS A 512 -30.36 11.45 -19.59
N SER A 513 -29.93 10.25 -19.23
CA SER A 513 -30.58 8.96 -19.50
C SER A 513 -30.32 8.02 -18.34
N LEU A 514 -31.31 7.29 -17.84
CA LEU A 514 -31.15 6.31 -16.76
C LEU A 514 -30.56 4.98 -17.23
N ILE A 515 -30.74 4.63 -18.51
CA ILE A 515 -30.36 3.33 -19.03
C ILE A 515 -28.87 3.26 -19.33
N ILE A 516 -28.27 4.36 -19.83
CA ILE A 516 -26.85 4.40 -20.18
C ILE A 516 -25.97 4.19 -18.94
N PRO A 517 -26.16 4.95 -17.83
CA PRO A 517 -25.40 4.70 -16.60
C PRO A 517 -25.51 3.26 -16.12
N PHE A 518 -26.73 2.70 -16.14
CA PHE A 518 -26.96 1.32 -15.73
C PHE A 518 -26.14 0.32 -16.55
N ILE A 519 -26.14 0.46 -17.88
CA ILE A 519 -25.37 -0.41 -18.79
C ILE A 519 -23.86 -0.25 -18.54
N LEU A 520 -23.36 1.00 -18.50
CA LEU A 520 -21.94 1.26 -18.42
C LEU A 520 -21.36 0.82 -17.08
N VAL A 521 -22.01 1.16 -15.97
CA VAL A 521 -21.59 0.77 -14.63
C VAL A 521 -21.60 -0.76 -14.45
N LEU A 522 -22.66 -1.42 -14.93
CA LEU A 522 -22.76 -2.89 -14.87
C LEU A 522 -21.66 -3.56 -15.70
N LEU A 523 -21.31 -3.01 -16.87
CA LEU A 523 -20.24 -3.54 -17.73
C LEU A 523 -18.89 -3.47 -17.04
N ILE A 524 -18.54 -2.32 -16.45
CA ILE A 524 -17.24 -2.15 -15.79
C ILE A 524 -17.20 -2.94 -14.47
N GLN A 525 -18.30 -2.99 -13.72
CA GLN A 525 -18.37 -3.85 -12.54
C GLN A 525 -18.15 -5.32 -12.88
N CYS A 526 -18.64 -5.77 -14.04
CA CYS A 526 -18.34 -7.11 -14.56
C CYS A 526 -16.83 -7.29 -14.85
N ALA A 527 -16.17 -6.27 -15.41
CA ALA A 527 -14.72 -6.31 -15.61
C ALA A 527 -13.96 -6.53 -14.30
N VAL A 528 -14.38 -5.83 -13.23
CA VAL A 528 -13.81 -6.03 -11.88
C VAL A 528 -14.03 -7.45 -11.38
N TYR A 529 -15.21 -8.02 -11.58
CA TYR A 529 -15.49 -9.41 -11.16
C TYR A 529 -14.73 -10.44 -11.99
N ILE A 530 -14.57 -10.21 -13.30
CA ILE A 530 -13.71 -11.05 -14.15
C ILE A 530 -12.25 -10.98 -13.67
N LEU A 531 -11.76 -9.79 -13.35
CA LEU A 531 -10.42 -9.61 -12.78
C LEU A 531 -10.23 -10.45 -11.51
N MET A 532 -11.17 -10.36 -10.57
CA MET A 532 -11.13 -11.18 -9.35
C MET A 532 -11.15 -12.68 -9.68
N GLY A 533 -11.95 -13.09 -10.65
CA GLY A 533 -11.99 -14.48 -11.13
C GLY A 533 -10.66 -14.93 -11.75
N VAL A 534 -10.00 -14.08 -12.54
CA VAL A 534 -8.68 -14.36 -13.14
C VAL A 534 -7.62 -14.50 -12.05
N ILE A 535 -7.59 -13.61 -11.07
CA ILE A 535 -6.70 -13.67 -9.91
C ILE A 535 -6.85 -15.03 -9.20
N ASN A 536 -8.10 -15.46 -8.98
CA ASN A 536 -8.38 -16.75 -8.34
C ASN A 536 -7.94 -17.95 -9.18
N ILE A 537 -8.21 -17.95 -10.49
CA ILE A 537 -7.82 -19.03 -11.40
C ILE A 537 -6.29 -19.15 -11.50
N LEU A 538 -5.57 -18.04 -11.44
CA LEU A 538 -4.10 -18.01 -11.47
C LEU A 538 -3.46 -18.28 -10.09
N ASP A 539 -4.27 -18.53 -9.05
CA ASP A 539 -3.84 -18.74 -7.66
C ASP A 539 -2.89 -17.63 -7.15
N MET A 540 -3.16 -16.40 -7.58
CA MET A 540 -2.38 -15.25 -7.18
C MET A 540 -2.78 -14.80 -5.78
N LYS A 541 -1.81 -14.72 -4.88
CA LYS A 541 -1.98 -14.03 -3.60
C LYS A 541 -1.90 -12.54 -3.84
N VAL A 542 -2.93 -11.82 -3.46
CA VAL A 542 -3.03 -10.38 -3.73
C VAL A 542 -3.14 -9.60 -2.43
N TYR A 543 -2.33 -8.56 -2.33
CA TYR A 543 -2.38 -7.64 -1.20
C TYR A 543 -3.74 -6.90 -1.17
N TYR A 544 -4.41 -6.92 -0.01
CA TYR A 544 -5.77 -6.41 0.14
C TYR A 544 -5.96 -4.97 -0.38
N LEU A 545 -4.95 -4.14 -0.15
CA LEU A 545 -4.98 -2.73 -0.55
C LEU A 545 -4.93 -2.59 -2.07
N SER A 546 -4.18 -3.47 -2.76
CA SER A 546 -4.12 -3.48 -4.24
C SER A 546 -5.51 -3.69 -4.84
N LEU A 547 -6.31 -4.61 -4.30
CA LEU A 547 -7.68 -4.86 -4.78
C LEU A 547 -8.59 -3.65 -4.56
N LEU A 548 -8.55 -3.02 -3.39
CA LEU A 548 -9.38 -1.84 -3.08
C LEU A 548 -9.05 -0.66 -3.99
N ILE A 549 -7.76 -0.37 -4.18
CA ILE A 549 -7.29 0.73 -5.02
C ILE A 549 -7.64 0.48 -6.48
N VAL A 550 -7.31 -0.72 -6.99
CA VAL A 550 -7.50 -1.06 -8.41
C VAL A 550 -8.97 -1.08 -8.77
N GLN A 551 -9.86 -1.55 -7.88
CA GLN A 551 -11.31 -1.49 -8.12
C GLN A 551 -11.79 -0.05 -8.38
N SER A 552 -11.39 0.90 -7.54
CA SER A 552 -11.77 2.31 -7.72
C SER A 552 -11.17 2.93 -8.99
N ILE A 553 -9.90 2.64 -9.28
CA ILE A 553 -9.23 3.11 -10.49
C ILE A 553 -9.89 2.54 -11.75
N LEU A 554 -10.15 1.23 -11.79
CA LEU A 554 -10.80 0.60 -12.93
C LEU A 554 -12.18 1.18 -13.18
N MET A 555 -13.00 1.29 -12.13
CA MET A 555 -14.34 1.86 -12.24
C MET A 555 -14.31 3.30 -12.76
N GLY A 556 -13.36 4.13 -12.32
CA GLY A 556 -13.22 5.53 -12.74
C GLY A 556 -12.62 5.69 -14.13
N ALA A 557 -11.50 5.02 -14.41
CA ALA A 557 -10.70 5.28 -15.60
C ALA A 557 -11.14 4.49 -16.84
N THR A 558 -11.67 3.27 -16.69
CA THR A 558 -12.03 2.49 -17.87
C THR A 558 -13.43 2.76 -18.40
N ILE A 559 -14.32 3.33 -17.56
CA ILE A 559 -15.66 3.74 -18.01
C ILE A 559 -15.59 4.83 -19.08
N ASP A 560 -14.50 5.59 -19.13
CA ASP A 560 -14.24 6.65 -20.08
C ASP A 560 -14.28 6.15 -21.52
N TYR A 561 -13.71 4.97 -21.76
CA TYR A 561 -13.76 4.33 -23.08
C TYR A 561 -15.17 3.94 -23.48
N ALA A 562 -15.97 3.47 -22.52
CA ALA A 562 -17.37 3.13 -22.75
C ALA A 562 -18.23 4.38 -22.99
N ILE A 563 -17.96 5.48 -22.28
CA ILE A 563 -18.59 6.80 -22.49
C ILE A 563 -18.27 7.31 -23.89
N LEU A 564 -17.00 7.26 -24.31
CA LEU A 564 -16.56 7.70 -25.63
C LEU A 564 -17.29 6.93 -26.75
N PHE A 565 -17.29 5.59 -26.67
CA PHE A 565 -17.97 4.73 -27.63
C PHE A 565 -19.47 5.05 -27.71
N THR A 566 -20.12 5.17 -26.55
CA THR A 566 -21.56 5.43 -26.45
C THR A 566 -21.92 6.82 -26.99
N ASN A 567 -21.08 7.84 -26.78
CA ASN A 567 -21.29 9.18 -27.30
C ASN A 567 -21.25 9.22 -28.83
N TYR A 568 -20.23 8.60 -29.47
CA TYR A 568 -20.15 8.51 -30.91
C TYR A 568 -21.35 7.74 -31.49
N TYR A 569 -21.75 6.62 -30.87
CA TYR A 569 -22.93 5.88 -31.31
C TYR A 569 -24.19 6.74 -31.26
N ARG A 570 -24.46 7.47 -30.19
CA ARG A 570 -25.62 8.34 -30.05
C ARG A 570 -25.61 9.49 -31.05
N GLU A 571 -24.47 10.09 -31.32
CA GLU A 571 -24.34 11.18 -32.30
C GLU A 571 -24.65 10.68 -33.70
N LEU A 572 -24.01 9.60 -34.12
CA LEU A 572 -24.18 9.04 -35.47
C LEU A 572 -25.56 8.41 -35.68
N ARG A 573 -26.17 7.87 -34.63
CA ARG A 573 -27.48 7.21 -34.70
C ARG A 573 -28.65 8.18 -34.89
N LYS A 574 -28.45 9.47 -34.73
CA LYS A 574 -29.44 10.49 -35.04
C LYS A 574 -29.78 10.55 -36.52
N GLU A 575 -28.80 10.26 -37.37
CA GLU A 575 -28.88 10.44 -38.84
C GLU A 575 -28.72 9.14 -39.63
N ASN A 576 -28.21 8.07 -39.02
CA ASN A 576 -27.89 6.85 -39.71
C ASN A 576 -28.63 5.63 -39.16
N SER A 577 -28.68 4.55 -39.96
CA SER A 577 -29.17 3.23 -39.52
C SER A 577 -28.25 2.61 -38.43
N ILE A 578 -28.75 1.65 -37.66
CA ILE A 578 -27.98 0.96 -36.60
C ILE A 578 -26.65 0.42 -37.15
N ARG A 579 -26.66 -0.22 -38.32
CA ARG A 579 -25.49 -0.85 -38.93
C ARG A 579 -24.41 0.19 -39.30
N ILE A 580 -24.82 1.27 -39.95
CA ILE A 580 -23.91 2.36 -40.36
C ILE A 580 -23.37 3.06 -39.12
N SER A 581 -24.25 3.40 -38.16
CA SER A 581 -23.87 4.05 -36.94
C SER A 581 -22.83 3.23 -36.14
N LEU A 582 -23.03 1.92 -36.04
CA LEU A 582 -22.13 1.05 -35.32
C LEU A 582 -20.74 0.97 -36.00
N LYS A 583 -20.75 0.79 -37.36
CA LYS A 583 -19.51 0.78 -38.15
C LYS A 583 -18.72 2.09 -37.99
N GLU A 584 -19.38 3.23 -38.14
CA GLU A 584 -18.75 4.54 -38.01
C GLU A 584 -18.33 4.87 -36.57
N THR A 585 -19.06 4.35 -35.57
CA THR A 585 -18.64 4.46 -34.17
C THR A 585 -17.29 3.77 -33.95
N TYR A 586 -17.12 2.56 -34.46
CA TYR A 586 -15.81 1.88 -34.39
C TYR A 586 -14.74 2.69 -35.11
N ASN A 587 -14.99 3.12 -36.34
CA ASN A 587 -14.01 3.89 -37.13
C ASN A 587 -13.52 5.13 -36.39
N LYS A 588 -14.41 5.84 -35.69
CA LYS A 588 -14.09 7.08 -34.97
C LYS A 588 -13.49 6.87 -33.58
N SER A 589 -13.92 5.82 -32.85
CA SER A 589 -13.54 5.61 -31.45
C SER A 589 -12.36 4.68 -31.26
N ILE A 590 -12.20 3.68 -32.15
CA ILE A 590 -11.26 2.56 -31.93
C ILE A 590 -9.81 3.00 -31.76
N HIS A 591 -9.36 3.94 -32.60
CA HIS A 591 -7.98 4.43 -32.53
C HIS A 591 -7.68 5.07 -31.17
N THR A 592 -8.60 5.91 -30.68
CA THR A 592 -8.44 6.56 -29.37
C THR A 592 -8.51 5.54 -28.24
N ILE A 593 -9.51 4.66 -28.22
CA ILE A 593 -9.65 3.63 -27.18
C ILE A 593 -8.44 2.71 -27.16
N PHE A 594 -8.01 2.23 -28.31
CA PHE A 594 -6.88 1.29 -28.40
C PHE A 594 -5.56 1.93 -28.02
N THR A 595 -5.28 3.15 -28.49
CA THR A 595 -4.04 3.87 -28.13
C THR A 595 -3.96 4.12 -26.62
N SER A 596 -5.02 4.65 -26.05
CA SER A 596 -5.12 4.98 -24.63
C SER A 596 -5.03 3.74 -23.74
N SER A 597 -5.80 2.70 -24.06
CA SER A 597 -5.74 1.44 -23.31
C SER A 597 -4.38 0.75 -23.45
N LEU A 598 -3.77 0.77 -24.63
CA LEU A 598 -2.44 0.19 -24.85
C LEU A 598 -1.37 0.88 -24.00
N ILE A 599 -1.41 2.22 -23.92
CA ILE A 599 -0.55 3.00 -23.04
C ILE A 599 -0.71 2.54 -21.60
N MET A 600 -1.98 2.47 -21.12
CA MET A 600 -2.27 2.07 -19.76
C MET A 600 -1.79 0.63 -19.48
N ILE A 601 -2.09 -0.33 -20.34
CA ILE A 601 -1.73 -1.75 -20.19
C ILE A 601 -0.20 -1.92 -20.19
N ILE A 602 0.51 -1.33 -21.16
CA ILE A 602 1.95 -1.55 -21.30
C ILE A 602 2.71 -0.83 -20.19
N ILE A 603 2.38 0.43 -19.90
CA ILE A 603 3.10 1.18 -18.87
C ILE A 603 2.91 0.51 -17.51
N THR A 604 1.67 0.24 -17.09
CA THR A 604 1.44 -0.39 -15.80
C THR A 604 1.96 -1.83 -15.77
N GLY A 605 1.80 -2.61 -16.85
CA GLY A 605 2.33 -3.96 -16.95
C GLY A 605 3.85 -4.02 -16.82
N VAL A 606 4.58 -3.17 -17.54
CA VAL A 606 6.06 -3.13 -17.47
C VAL A 606 6.54 -2.60 -16.12
N LEU A 607 5.91 -1.54 -15.60
CA LEU A 607 6.26 -0.99 -14.30
C LEU A 607 6.01 -1.97 -13.16
N GLY A 608 5.02 -2.84 -13.30
CA GLY A 608 4.79 -3.92 -12.36
C GLY A 608 6.00 -4.84 -12.17
N PHE A 609 6.85 -5.02 -13.21
CA PHE A 609 8.10 -5.77 -13.09
C PHE A 609 9.31 -4.94 -12.67
N VAL A 610 9.29 -3.63 -12.91
CA VAL A 610 10.43 -2.75 -12.67
C VAL A 610 10.45 -2.20 -11.25
N PHE A 611 9.29 -2.06 -10.62
CA PHE A 611 9.23 -1.61 -9.23
C PHE A 611 9.83 -2.65 -8.30
N LYS A 612 10.78 -2.20 -7.45
CA LYS A 612 11.36 -3.02 -6.38
C LYS A 612 10.41 -3.19 -5.20
N ASP A 613 9.49 -2.25 -5.02
CA ASP A 613 8.43 -2.38 -4.01
C ASP A 613 7.35 -3.34 -4.54
N PRO A 614 7.21 -4.53 -3.95
CA PRO A 614 6.29 -5.54 -4.45
C PRO A 614 4.83 -5.10 -4.41
N ALA A 615 4.41 -4.27 -3.44
CA ALA A 615 3.04 -3.79 -3.34
C ALA A 615 2.69 -2.83 -4.49
N ILE A 616 3.61 -1.91 -4.82
CA ILE A 616 3.45 -0.99 -5.95
C ILE A 616 3.46 -1.77 -7.28
N GLY A 617 4.38 -2.73 -7.43
CA GLY A 617 4.47 -3.59 -8.60
C GLY A 617 3.18 -4.39 -8.82
N GLU A 618 2.62 -4.94 -7.76
CA GLU A 618 1.37 -5.69 -7.79
C GLU A 618 0.18 -4.82 -8.22
N ILE A 619 0.03 -3.61 -7.64
CA ILE A 619 -1.01 -2.65 -8.04
C ILE A 619 -0.93 -2.40 -9.55
N CYS A 620 0.26 -2.16 -10.08
CA CYS A 620 0.49 -1.91 -11.49
C CYS A 620 0.10 -3.13 -12.36
N HIS A 621 0.50 -4.35 -11.99
CA HIS A 621 0.12 -5.57 -12.71
C HIS A 621 -1.39 -5.80 -12.74
N ILE A 622 -2.06 -5.64 -11.60
CA ILE A 622 -3.51 -5.86 -11.51
C ILE A 622 -4.26 -4.81 -12.34
N ILE A 623 -3.79 -3.55 -12.37
CA ILE A 623 -4.35 -2.52 -13.26
C ILE A 623 -4.22 -2.95 -14.72
N ALA A 624 -3.04 -3.44 -15.16
CA ALA A 624 -2.84 -3.87 -16.54
C ALA A 624 -3.81 -4.99 -16.96
N ILE A 625 -3.99 -6.01 -16.11
CA ILE A 625 -4.94 -7.10 -16.33
C ILE A 625 -6.39 -6.57 -16.36
N GLY A 626 -6.75 -5.74 -15.39
CA GLY A 626 -8.10 -5.20 -15.27
C GLY A 626 -8.50 -4.31 -16.46
N VAL A 627 -7.59 -3.45 -16.93
CA VAL A 627 -7.81 -2.61 -18.11
C VAL A 627 -7.96 -3.46 -19.37
N THR A 628 -7.13 -4.51 -19.53
CA THR A 628 -7.25 -5.43 -20.65
C THR A 628 -8.65 -6.06 -20.70
N ILE A 629 -9.13 -6.55 -19.57
CA ILE A 629 -10.48 -7.13 -19.44
C ILE A 629 -11.56 -6.10 -19.77
N ALA A 630 -11.47 -4.88 -19.20
CA ALA A 630 -12.44 -3.82 -19.42
C ALA A 630 -12.53 -3.43 -20.89
N VAL A 631 -11.40 -3.26 -21.56
CA VAL A 631 -11.34 -2.90 -23.00
C VAL A 631 -11.93 -4.01 -23.86
N LEU A 632 -11.66 -5.28 -23.57
CA LEU A 632 -12.28 -6.40 -24.28
C LEU A 632 -13.81 -6.36 -24.12
N LEU A 633 -14.34 -6.12 -22.94
CA LEU A 633 -15.79 -5.98 -22.74
C LEU A 633 -16.36 -4.77 -23.49
N ILE A 634 -15.67 -3.64 -23.50
CA ILE A 634 -16.09 -2.43 -24.19
C ILE A 634 -16.12 -2.64 -25.71
N LEU A 635 -15.13 -3.34 -26.26
CA LEU A 635 -15.05 -3.56 -27.72
C LEU A 635 -15.97 -4.68 -28.22
N PHE A 636 -16.22 -5.72 -27.43
CA PHE A 636 -16.96 -6.90 -27.90
C PHE A 636 -18.37 -7.03 -27.32
N VAL A 637 -18.61 -6.57 -26.08
CA VAL A 637 -19.89 -6.77 -25.39
C VAL A 637 -20.75 -5.50 -25.43
N LEU A 638 -20.17 -4.32 -25.14
CA LEU A 638 -20.90 -3.05 -25.10
C LEU A 638 -21.69 -2.76 -26.37
N PRO A 639 -21.14 -2.95 -27.58
CA PRO A 639 -21.87 -2.69 -28.84
C PRO A 639 -23.14 -3.52 -28.97
N SER A 640 -23.11 -4.77 -28.53
CA SER A 640 -24.28 -5.68 -28.55
C SER A 640 -25.38 -5.21 -27.61
N ILE A 641 -25.00 -4.77 -26.40
CA ILE A 641 -25.94 -4.25 -25.39
C ILE A 641 -26.55 -2.91 -25.86
N ILE A 642 -25.74 -2.00 -26.41
CA ILE A 642 -26.22 -0.72 -26.94
C ILE A 642 -27.22 -0.93 -28.06
N VAL A 643 -26.95 -1.87 -28.99
CA VAL A 643 -27.87 -2.20 -30.08
C VAL A 643 -29.18 -2.85 -29.56
N LEU A 644 -29.10 -3.65 -28.50
CA LEU A 644 -30.26 -4.25 -27.84
C LEU A 644 -31.21 -3.17 -27.28
N PHE A 645 -30.64 -2.15 -26.64
CA PHE A 645 -31.37 -1.05 -26.01
C PHE A 645 -31.44 0.22 -26.87
N ASP A 646 -31.18 0.14 -28.20
CA ASP A 646 -31.12 1.29 -29.12
C ASP A 646 -32.29 2.25 -28.99
N LYS A 647 -33.54 1.71 -29.02
CA LYS A 647 -34.76 2.53 -28.92
C LYS A 647 -34.87 3.37 -27.63
N LYS A 648 -34.22 2.92 -26.55
CA LYS A 648 -34.22 3.59 -25.24
C LYS A 648 -33.03 4.54 -25.05
N ILE A 649 -31.95 4.31 -25.77
CA ILE A 649 -30.72 5.10 -25.72
C ILE A 649 -30.80 6.33 -26.61
N VAL A 650 -31.44 6.20 -27.78
CA VAL A 650 -31.56 7.26 -28.79
C VAL A 650 -33.00 7.69 -28.90
N LYS A 651 -33.29 8.98 -28.65
CA LYS A 651 -34.57 9.60 -29.02
C LYS A 651 -34.59 9.81 -30.54
N ASN A 652 -35.13 8.88 -31.29
CA ASN A 652 -35.10 8.89 -32.76
C ASN A 652 -35.97 9.94 -33.41
N LYS A 653 -35.40 10.66 -34.40
CA LYS A 653 -36.12 11.27 -35.48
C LYS A 653 -36.41 10.27 -36.66
N PHE A 654 -35.66 9.18 -36.73
CA PHE A 654 -35.85 8.12 -37.75
C PHE A 654 -36.46 6.87 -37.11
N LYS A 655 -37.67 6.54 -37.52
CA LYS A 655 -38.25 5.20 -37.34
C LYS A 655 -37.43 4.22 -38.18
N SER A 656 -37.09 3.12 -37.60
CA SER A 656 -36.29 2.00 -38.16
C SER A 656 -36.65 1.62 -39.57
#